data_5c761ecd8b04feff62f0e885c19b7595
#
_entry.id   5c761ecd8b04feff62f0e885c19b7595
#
_cell.length_a   1.000
_cell.length_b   1.000
_cell.length_c   1.000
_cell.angle_alpha   90.00
_cell.angle_beta   90.00
_cell.angle_gamma   90.00
#
_symmetry.space_group_name_H-M   'P 1'
#
loop_
_entity.id
_entity.type
_entity.pdbx_description
1 polymer ?
#
loop_
_entity_poly.entity_id
_entity_poly.type
_entity_poly.pdbx_seq_one_letter_code
_entity_poly.pdbx_strand_id
1 'polypeptide(L)'
;MKKKPWSVDDLFAFKCPGGPELAPDGKKSVFTVQNLDREEDKTISRVFFFDGQDCRPLTSSGKDSSPRFSPDGQQVAFISNRKEKSQLFLLSLQGGEPRLLETEKEVKSFFWHPDGKRLIFTSEEICKEDDWQPYAGAPPGDGERLRKLAQKEEKKQDKKEEKQEEKENRVRVINSFRYRFDGRGYLGHTVQQIYQLTIPAGFDEEPEVEQLTRGDYDHEHPALDPSGRYLVVVANNRDLEGMDPCRDLWIWDLEKKEGYLIYKGPGPIFSPQWSYCGSFIYFGGHDMQEGLSTTSHLWRLGVQESLQEIAEEKPPRELGVEQAENLLKKRDRPVGSYVQSEPRGGGGSFIHSRQDGVYFTMTVDGVPGIFRVNNSGEIEEIFYCRDQVITSFHTNEQGLIFTSATGDRLDEVYMLGTGQIKPITDLNGELFAEREIASPQEINYSSFDGQKVQGWVYYPSSGSNFPLMLLIHGGPHGAYGPSFSFKAQLFASQGYAVFLPNPRGSETYGQEFASCIDGDWGNLDYEDIVAGVKAVVDQGRIDRDNLFAHGWSYGGYMACWIPTQTEMFKAICAGASVSNLLSGYGTSDITLSDEWEYGGTPWENPDKLMKHSPLGYVDKVKTPLLLMHGENDMRCPPGQSEEFFIALKRLGQEVAMIRYPDEFHGLRRPRHREDFYQRLLAWFNHYREMKE
;
A
#
# COMPACT_ATOMS: atom_id res chain seq x y z
N MET A 1 -9.93 -34.56 15.82
CA MET A 1 -9.38 -33.85 16.99
C MET A 1 -10.16 -32.56 17.18
N LYS A 2 -10.34 -32.07 18.41
CA LYS A 2 -10.96 -30.76 18.63
C LYS A 2 -9.98 -29.69 18.13
N LYS A 3 -10.45 -28.79 17.26
CA LYS A 3 -9.64 -27.68 16.75
C LYS A 3 -9.27 -26.72 17.88
N LYS A 4 -8.11 -26.10 17.79
CA LYS A 4 -7.57 -25.15 18.76
C LYS A 4 -8.04 -23.71 18.44
N PRO A 5 -8.26 -22.84 19.43
CA PRO A 5 -8.45 -21.43 19.18
C PRO A 5 -7.18 -20.82 18.57
N TRP A 6 -7.35 -19.72 17.85
CA TRP A 6 -6.21 -18.90 17.40
C TRP A 6 -5.51 -18.24 18.58
N SER A 7 -4.22 -18.13 18.50
CA SER A 7 -3.35 -17.45 19.45
C SER A 7 -2.46 -16.43 18.74
N VAL A 8 -1.90 -15.49 19.48
CA VAL A 8 -0.96 -14.50 18.92
C VAL A 8 0.29 -15.17 18.34
N ASP A 9 0.68 -16.32 18.88
CA ASP A 9 1.82 -17.11 18.36
C ASP A 9 1.62 -17.59 16.91
N ASP A 10 0.39 -17.76 16.47
CA ASP A 10 0.09 -18.19 15.10
C ASP A 10 0.52 -17.18 14.04
N LEU A 11 0.73 -15.92 14.43
CA LEU A 11 1.28 -14.87 13.58
C LEU A 11 2.62 -15.30 12.95
N PHE A 12 3.43 -16.06 13.66
CA PHE A 12 4.76 -16.52 13.23
C PHE A 12 4.70 -17.78 12.36
N ALA A 13 3.56 -18.44 12.30
CA ALA A 13 3.35 -19.62 11.47
C ALA A 13 2.87 -19.29 10.06
N PHE A 14 2.38 -18.06 9.82
CA PHE A 14 1.85 -17.67 8.53
C PHE A 14 2.92 -17.60 7.45
N LYS A 15 2.57 -18.13 6.27
CA LYS A 15 3.32 -18.03 5.04
C LYS A 15 2.48 -17.27 4.03
N CYS A 16 2.94 -16.09 3.64
CA CYS A 16 2.22 -15.17 2.75
C CYS A 16 2.89 -15.16 1.37
N PRO A 17 2.29 -15.77 0.33
CA PRO A 17 2.79 -15.67 -1.03
C PRO A 17 2.44 -14.31 -1.62
N GLY A 18 3.27 -13.83 -2.58
CA GLY A 18 3.01 -12.60 -3.29
C GLY A 18 3.84 -12.46 -4.56
N GLY A 19 3.39 -11.59 -5.47
CA GLY A 19 4.06 -11.28 -6.71
C GLY A 19 4.32 -12.50 -7.60
N PRO A 20 3.31 -13.34 -7.90
CA PRO A 20 3.50 -14.51 -8.73
C PRO A 20 3.80 -14.08 -10.18
N GLU A 21 4.69 -14.83 -10.83
CA GLU A 21 5.00 -14.67 -12.24
C GLU A 21 4.93 -16.01 -12.95
N LEU A 22 4.26 -16.02 -14.08
CA LEU A 22 4.13 -17.18 -14.96
C LEU A 22 5.31 -17.22 -15.94
N ALA A 23 5.95 -18.36 -16.06
CA ALA A 23 7.02 -18.55 -17.03
C ALA A 23 6.49 -18.38 -18.47
N PRO A 24 7.36 -18.04 -19.45
CA PRO A 24 6.97 -17.91 -20.84
C PRO A 24 6.28 -19.15 -21.43
N ASP A 25 6.58 -20.35 -20.90
CA ASP A 25 5.95 -21.62 -21.31
C ASP A 25 4.54 -21.85 -20.73
N GLY A 26 4.10 -20.99 -19.79
CA GLY A 26 2.81 -21.10 -19.13
C GLY A 26 2.67 -22.27 -18.14
N LYS A 27 3.73 -23.01 -17.85
CA LYS A 27 3.69 -24.24 -17.04
C LYS A 27 4.34 -24.08 -15.67
N LYS A 28 5.33 -23.21 -15.60
CA LYS A 28 6.13 -22.96 -14.40
C LYS A 28 5.81 -21.58 -13.83
N SER A 29 6.07 -21.39 -12.56
CA SER A 29 5.92 -20.08 -11.93
C SER A 29 6.95 -19.84 -10.84
N VAL A 30 7.21 -18.56 -10.55
CA VAL A 30 7.97 -18.08 -9.40
C VAL A 30 7.14 -17.09 -8.62
N PHE A 31 7.36 -17.03 -7.32
CA PHE A 31 6.72 -16.08 -6.42
C PHE A 31 7.53 -15.93 -5.15
N THR A 32 7.26 -14.87 -4.40
CA THR A 32 7.87 -14.64 -3.09
C THR A 32 6.98 -15.24 -2.00
N VAL A 33 7.57 -15.90 -1.01
CA VAL A 33 6.87 -16.27 0.22
C VAL A 33 7.53 -15.57 1.39
N GLN A 34 6.72 -14.87 2.18
CA GLN A 34 7.12 -14.15 3.38
C GLN A 34 6.58 -14.82 4.63
N ASN A 35 7.38 -14.84 5.69
CA ASN A 35 6.98 -15.22 7.04
C ASN A 35 7.73 -14.37 8.07
N LEU A 36 7.19 -14.29 9.29
CA LEU A 36 7.82 -13.58 10.39
C LEU A 36 8.75 -14.51 11.15
N ASP A 37 9.92 -14.00 11.53
CA ASP A 37 10.87 -14.66 12.42
C ASP A 37 10.90 -13.93 13.77
N ARG A 38 10.53 -14.65 14.85
CA ARG A 38 10.47 -14.09 16.20
C ARG A 38 11.86 -13.89 16.80
N GLU A 39 12.81 -14.79 16.50
CA GLU A 39 14.14 -14.75 17.10
C GLU A 39 14.96 -13.62 16.51
N GLU A 40 14.99 -13.52 15.18
CA GLU A 40 15.69 -12.47 14.45
C GLU A 40 14.93 -11.12 14.44
N ASP A 41 13.67 -11.12 14.89
CA ASP A 41 12.75 -9.95 14.85
C ASP A 41 12.65 -9.31 13.45
N LYS A 42 12.53 -10.16 12.43
CA LYS A 42 12.53 -9.75 11.01
C LYS A 42 11.51 -10.51 10.18
N THR A 43 11.12 -9.91 9.09
CA THR A 43 10.40 -10.60 8.01
C THR A 43 11.41 -11.36 7.14
N ILE A 44 11.21 -12.67 7.01
CA ILE A 44 11.97 -13.55 6.12
C ILE A 44 11.23 -13.61 4.78
N SER A 45 11.98 -13.48 3.68
CA SER A 45 11.46 -13.53 2.32
C SER A 45 12.28 -14.47 1.46
N ARG A 46 11.63 -15.42 0.78
CA ARG A 46 12.28 -16.41 -0.10
C ARG A 46 11.55 -16.49 -1.42
N VAL A 47 12.30 -16.75 -2.49
CA VAL A 47 11.73 -17.08 -3.79
C VAL A 47 11.35 -18.55 -3.81
N PHE A 48 10.13 -18.85 -4.24
CA PHE A 48 9.60 -20.19 -4.47
C PHE A 48 9.44 -20.43 -5.97
N PHE A 49 9.53 -21.67 -6.36
CA PHE A 49 9.40 -22.14 -7.73
C PHE A 49 8.42 -23.31 -7.81
N PHE A 50 7.48 -23.19 -8.71
CA PHE A 50 6.59 -24.28 -9.12
C PHE A 50 7.05 -24.78 -10.49
N ASP A 51 7.39 -26.05 -10.61
CA ASP A 51 7.96 -26.67 -11.82
C ASP A 51 6.91 -27.25 -12.79
N GLY A 52 5.63 -27.13 -12.43
CA GLY A 52 4.49 -27.71 -13.13
C GLY A 52 3.87 -28.89 -12.37
N GLN A 53 4.52 -29.38 -11.32
CA GLN A 53 4.07 -30.47 -10.45
C GLN A 53 4.22 -30.12 -8.99
N ASP A 54 5.44 -29.76 -8.57
CA ASP A 54 5.79 -29.50 -7.19
C ASP A 54 6.19 -28.04 -6.96
N CYS A 55 5.87 -27.53 -5.75
CA CYS A 55 6.26 -26.22 -5.29
C CYS A 55 7.36 -26.34 -4.22
N ARG A 56 8.47 -25.61 -4.41
CA ARG A 56 9.62 -25.65 -3.49
C ARG A 56 10.33 -24.32 -3.38
N PRO A 57 11.03 -24.05 -2.27
CA PRO A 57 11.94 -22.90 -2.19
C PRO A 57 13.01 -22.99 -3.29
N LEU A 58 13.20 -21.90 -4.01
CA LEU A 58 14.29 -21.74 -4.98
C LEU A 58 15.50 -21.09 -4.33
N THR A 59 15.28 -20.26 -3.30
CA THR A 59 16.36 -19.58 -2.56
C THR A 59 16.24 -19.83 -1.06
N SER A 60 17.37 -19.69 -0.33
CA SER A 60 17.47 -20.01 1.10
C SER A 60 17.89 -18.84 2.00
N SER A 61 18.33 -17.70 1.44
CA SER A 61 18.90 -16.60 2.22
C SER A 61 17.94 -15.93 3.21
N GLY A 62 16.64 -16.04 2.96
CA GLY A 62 15.63 -15.33 3.75
C GLY A 62 15.52 -13.82 3.45
N LYS A 63 16.20 -13.32 2.40
CA LYS A 63 16.29 -11.91 2.04
C LYS A 63 16.01 -11.64 0.56
N ASP A 64 15.27 -12.54 -0.11
CA ASP A 64 15.08 -12.56 -1.56
C ASP A 64 13.62 -12.28 -1.90
N SER A 65 13.40 -11.44 -2.92
CA SER A 65 12.06 -10.99 -3.33
C SER A 65 11.99 -10.67 -4.83
N SER A 66 10.78 -10.41 -5.31
CA SER A 66 10.49 -9.91 -6.66
C SER A 66 11.12 -10.75 -7.78
N PRO A 67 10.91 -12.08 -7.80
CA PRO A 67 11.47 -12.92 -8.85
C PRO A 67 10.84 -12.61 -10.21
N ARG A 68 11.66 -12.68 -11.29
CA ARG A 68 11.25 -12.52 -12.69
C ARG A 68 11.97 -13.52 -13.58
N PHE A 69 11.22 -14.23 -14.43
CA PHE A 69 11.81 -15.07 -15.46
C PHE A 69 12.51 -14.27 -16.53
N SER A 70 13.63 -14.79 -17.04
CA SER A 70 14.17 -14.32 -18.31
C SER A 70 13.18 -14.59 -19.47
N PRO A 71 13.20 -13.81 -20.55
CA PRO A 71 12.30 -14.00 -21.69
C PRO A 71 12.33 -15.40 -22.31
N ASP A 72 13.45 -16.13 -22.20
CA ASP A 72 13.60 -17.52 -22.65
C ASP A 72 13.18 -18.56 -21.58
N GLY A 73 12.82 -18.10 -20.37
CA GLY A 73 12.40 -18.94 -19.25
C GLY A 73 13.48 -19.84 -18.65
N GLN A 74 14.77 -19.60 -18.94
CA GLN A 74 15.89 -20.44 -18.46
C GLN A 74 16.49 -19.94 -17.13
N GLN A 75 16.27 -18.67 -16.83
CA GLN A 75 16.84 -18.01 -15.67
C GLN A 75 15.76 -17.27 -14.88
N VAL A 76 16.04 -17.00 -13.61
CA VAL A 76 15.23 -16.13 -12.73
C VAL A 76 16.14 -15.06 -12.17
N ALA A 77 15.81 -13.81 -12.44
CA ALA A 77 16.39 -12.68 -11.75
C ALA A 77 15.54 -12.33 -10.51
N PHE A 78 16.15 -11.83 -9.45
CA PHE A 78 15.46 -11.43 -8.22
C PHE A 78 16.26 -10.39 -7.45
N ILE A 79 15.57 -9.64 -6.59
CA ILE A 79 16.19 -8.68 -5.66
C ILE A 79 16.57 -9.40 -4.38
N SER A 80 17.75 -9.10 -3.83
CA SER A 80 18.20 -9.63 -2.56
C SER A 80 18.91 -8.59 -1.69
N ASN A 81 18.58 -8.59 -0.40
CA ASN A 81 19.21 -7.77 0.65
C ASN A 81 20.29 -8.55 1.40
N ARG A 82 20.98 -9.52 0.76
CA ARG A 82 22.11 -10.28 1.34
C ARG A 82 23.33 -9.41 1.57
N LYS A 83 23.46 -8.36 0.79
CA LYS A 83 24.50 -7.33 0.88
C LYS A 83 23.98 -6.14 1.70
N GLU A 84 24.80 -5.13 1.91
CA GLU A 84 24.42 -3.89 2.59
C GLU A 84 23.29 -3.12 1.87
N LYS A 85 23.24 -3.26 0.53
CA LYS A 85 22.21 -2.67 -0.36
C LYS A 85 21.46 -3.76 -1.09
N SER A 86 20.23 -3.47 -1.46
CA SER A 86 19.44 -4.31 -2.37
C SER A 86 20.13 -4.42 -3.72
N GLN A 87 20.39 -5.65 -4.17
CA GLN A 87 21.09 -5.95 -5.41
C GLN A 87 20.30 -6.97 -6.25
N LEU A 88 20.62 -7.02 -7.54
CA LEU A 88 20.10 -8.04 -8.45
C LEU A 88 20.92 -9.33 -8.37
N PHE A 89 20.22 -10.43 -8.36
CA PHE A 89 20.80 -11.76 -8.47
C PHE A 89 20.16 -12.52 -9.63
N LEU A 90 20.95 -13.33 -10.30
CA LEU A 90 20.54 -14.16 -11.43
C LEU A 90 20.79 -15.64 -11.09
N LEU A 91 19.77 -16.47 -11.27
CA LEU A 91 19.84 -17.91 -11.01
C LEU A 91 19.39 -18.71 -12.21
N SER A 92 20.22 -19.67 -12.65
CA SER A 92 19.85 -20.65 -13.68
C SER A 92 18.89 -21.70 -13.11
N LEU A 93 17.81 -21.99 -13.82
CA LEU A 93 16.89 -23.08 -13.45
C LEU A 93 17.46 -24.48 -13.67
N GLN A 94 18.61 -24.59 -14.34
CA GLN A 94 19.35 -25.84 -14.51
C GLN A 94 20.22 -26.17 -13.31
N GLY A 95 20.30 -25.26 -12.32
CA GLY A 95 21.08 -25.41 -11.08
C GLY A 95 22.26 -24.43 -11.02
N GLY A 96 22.94 -24.46 -9.88
CA GLY A 96 24.07 -23.57 -9.56
C GLY A 96 23.74 -22.57 -8.45
N GLU A 97 24.72 -21.76 -8.08
CA GLU A 97 24.57 -20.68 -7.10
C GLU A 97 24.04 -19.40 -7.77
N PRO A 98 23.24 -18.60 -7.06
CA PRO A 98 22.81 -17.30 -7.57
C PRO A 98 24.01 -16.37 -7.83
N ARG A 99 24.13 -15.88 -9.06
CA ARG A 99 25.14 -14.90 -9.47
C ARG A 99 24.70 -13.49 -9.06
N LEU A 100 25.56 -12.77 -8.36
CA LEU A 100 25.37 -11.34 -8.10
C LEU A 100 25.60 -10.54 -9.39
N LEU A 101 24.68 -9.66 -9.73
CA LEU A 101 24.86 -8.62 -10.73
C LEU A 101 25.13 -7.32 -9.97
N GLU A 102 26.40 -7.12 -9.60
CA GLU A 102 26.81 -6.04 -8.71
C GLU A 102 26.62 -4.67 -9.39
N THR A 103 26.01 -3.74 -8.66
CA THR A 103 25.86 -2.33 -9.06
C THR A 103 26.14 -1.43 -7.88
N GLU A 104 26.69 -0.24 -8.14
CA GLU A 104 26.89 0.80 -7.10
C GLU A 104 25.54 1.31 -6.57
N LYS A 105 24.47 1.14 -7.34
CA LYS A 105 23.12 1.61 -7.03
C LYS A 105 22.34 0.58 -6.21
N GLU A 106 21.45 1.07 -5.36
CA GLU A 106 20.47 0.22 -4.70
C GLU A 106 19.29 -0.05 -5.63
N VAL A 107 18.95 -1.31 -5.85
CA VAL A 107 17.84 -1.69 -6.74
C VAL A 107 16.52 -1.70 -5.97
N LYS A 108 15.54 -0.92 -6.43
CA LYS A 108 14.18 -0.85 -5.84
C LYS A 108 13.18 -1.74 -6.56
N SER A 109 13.19 -1.71 -7.89
CA SER A 109 12.38 -2.56 -8.76
C SER A 109 13.11 -2.85 -10.05
N PHE A 110 12.73 -3.89 -10.77
CA PHE A 110 13.31 -4.22 -12.06
C PHE A 110 12.38 -5.05 -12.94
N PHE A 111 12.69 -5.09 -14.23
CA PHE A 111 12.10 -6.00 -15.20
C PHE A 111 13.09 -6.30 -16.33
N TRP A 112 12.82 -7.37 -17.06
CA TRP A 112 13.66 -7.78 -18.18
C TRP A 112 13.38 -6.93 -19.42
N HIS A 113 14.44 -6.58 -20.13
CA HIS A 113 14.32 -6.16 -21.53
C HIS A 113 13.99 -7.39 -22.41
N PRO A 114 13.15 -7.25 -23.45
CA PRO A 114 12.73 -8.38 -24.30
C PRO A 114 13.88 -9.17 -24.95
N ASP A 115 15.06 -8.56 -25.12
CA ASP A 115 16.24 -9.24 -25.69
C ASP A 115 16.88 -10.31 -24.76
N GLY A 116 16.45 -10.36 -23.49
CA GLY A 116 16.98 -11.30 -22.51
C GLY A 116 18.43 -11.05 -22.06
N LYS A 117 19.03 -9.92 -22.47
CA LYS A 117 20.41 -9.55 -22.16
C LYS A 117 20.52 -8.33 -21.23
N ARG A 118 19.43 -7.61 -21.07
CA ARG A 118 19.39 -6.36 -20.29
C ARG A 118 18.28 -6.42 -19.24
N LEU A 119 18.52 -5.75 -18.12
CA LEU A 119 17.55 -5.48 -17.07
C LEU A 119 17.37 -3.97 -16.95
N ILE A 120 16.13 -3.52 -16.85
CA ILE A 120 15.80 -2.14 -16.50
C ILE A 120 15.46 -2.11 -15.03
N PHE A 121 16.02 -1.16 -14.28
CA PHE A 121 15.76 -1.06 -12.84
C PHE A 121 15.63 0.38 -12.37
N THR A 122 14.99 0.57 -11.23
CA THR A 122 14.87 1.87 -10.58
C THR A 122 15.79 1.95 -9.36
N SER A 123 16.36 3.13 -9.15
CA SER A 123 17.19 3.46 -8.01
C SER A 123 16.96 4.88 -7.54
N GLU A 124 17.27 5.16 -6.28
CA GLU A 124 17.24 6.50 -5.73
C GLU A 124 18.60 7.20 -5.93
N GLU A 125 18.53 8.45 -6.35
CA GLU A 125 19.68 9.35 -6.55
C GLU A 125 19.56 10.57 -5.64
N ILE A 126 20.68 11.02 -5.11
CA ILE A 126 20.79 12.32 -4.45
C ILE A 126 21.09 13.37 -5.53
N CYS A 127 20.11 14.21 -5.88
CA CYS A 127 20.22 15.19 -6.96
C CYS A 127 21.00 16.43 -6.60
N LYS A 128 20.97 16.81 -5.34
CA LYS A 128 21.72 17.95 -4.80
C LYS A 128 22.34 17.50 -3.50
N GLU A 129 23.63 17.63 -3.36
CA GLU A 129 24.22 17.71 -2.03
C GLU A 129 23.55 18.90 -1.31
N ASP A 130 23.33 18.78 -0.01
CA ASP A 130 22.78 19.85 0.83
C ASP A 130 23.68 21.09 0.77
N ASP A 131 23.78 21.73 -0.41
CA ASP A 131 24.36 23.04 -0.59
C ASP A 131 23.38 24.05 0.01
N TRP A 132 23.48 24.19 1.34
CA TRP A 132 22.75 25.23 2.03
C TRP A 132 23.17 26.58 1.44
N GLN A 133 22.40 27.09 0.51
CA GLN A 133 22.47 28.46 0.07
C GLN A 133 21.70 29.29 1.10
N PRO A 134 22.33 30.29 1.74
CA PRO A 134 21.60 31.17 2.64
C PRO A 134 20.43 31.77 1.87
N TYR A 135 19.27 31.74 2.45
CA TYR A 135 18.05 32.36 1.94
C TYR A 135 18.38 33.71 1.31
N ALA A 136 17.94 33.97 0.07
CA ALA A 136 17.98 35.27 -0.54
C ALA A 136 17.05 36.19 0.26
N GLY A 137 17.59 36.84 1.33
CA GLY A 137 16.81 37.59 2.31
C GLY A 137 17.29 37.42 3.75
N ALA A 138 18.22 36.51 4.02
CA ALA A 138 18.90 36.47 5.31
C ALA A 138 19.75 37.76 5.50
N PRO A 139 19.73 38.36 6.70
CA PRO A 139 20.55 39.56 6.92
C PRO A 139 22.02 39.33 6.55
N PRO A 140 22.68 40.28 5.86
CA PRO A 140 24.08 40.14 5.54
C PRO A 140 24.89 40.02 6.85
N GLY A 141 25.54 38.91 7.06
CA GLY A 141 26.36 38.64 8.26
C GLY A 141 26.26 37.23 8.78
N ASP A 142 25.07 36.60 8.75
CA ASP A 142 24.88 35.25 9.30
C ASP A 142 25.33 34.16 8.31
N GLY A 143 25.24 34.41 6.99
CA GLY A 143 25.66 33.46 5.97
C GLY A 143 27.16 33.14 5.97
N GLU A 144 28.01 34.10 6.32
CA GLU A 144 29.46 33.89 6.38
C GLU A 144 29.87 33.08 7.62
N ARG A 145 29.15 33.26 8.75
CA ARG A 145 29.36 32.50 9.98
C ARG A 145 28.95 31.05 9.79
N LEU A 146 27.85 30.81 9.11
CA LEU A 146 27.32 29.46 8.83
C LEU A 146 28.18 28.75 7.78
N ARG A 147 28.68 29.44 6.73
CA ARG A 147 29.66 28.88 5.79
C ARG A 147 30.97 28.48 6.49
N LYS A 148 31.44 29.26 7.44
CA LYS A 148 32.65 28.94 8.22
C LYS A 148 32.46 27.77 9.17
N LEU A 149 31.22 27.53 9.66
CA LEU A 149 30.86 26.32 10.44
C LEU A 149 30.81 25.07 9.55
N ALA A 150 30.18 25.14 8.39
CA ALA A 150 30.14 24.04 7.41
C ALA A 150 31.56 23.65 6.92
N GLN A 151 32.40 24.61 6.55
CA GLN A 151 33.79 24.37 6.11
C GLN A 151 34.72 23.82 7.20
N LYS A 152 34.35 23.91 8.48
CA LYS A 152 35.10 23.30 9.59
C LYS A 152 34.84 21.80 9.72
N GLU A 153 33.70 21.31 9.25
CA GLU A 153 33.30 19.90 9.29
C GLU A 153 33.88 19.10 8.12
N GLU A 154 34.10 19.71 6.93
CA GLU A 154 34.68 19.02 5.76
C GLU A 154 36.12 18.51 5.94
N LYS A 155 36.85 18.96 6.93
CA LYS A 155 38.27 18.60 7.17
C LYS A 155 38.49 17.37 8.06
N LYS A 156 37.43 16.63 8.40
CA LYS A 156 37.49 15.41 9.24
C LYS A 156 36.98 14.15 8.53
N GLN A 157 37.36 13.96 7.28
CA GLN A 157 37.00 12.70 6.58
C GLN A 157 38.12 11.66 6.68
N ASP A 158 38.00 10.76 7.63
CA ASP A 158 38.55 9.38 7.54
C ASP A 158 37.95 8.52 8.65
N LYS A 159 36.93 7.71 8.31
CA LYS A 159 36.56 6.40 8.86
C LYS A 159 35.09 6.04 8.53
N LYS A 160 34.88 4.81 8.02
CA LYS A 160 33.58 4.33 7.55
C LYS A 160 32.49 4.19 8.64
N GLU A 161 32.86 4.02 9.90
CA GLU A 161 31.92 3.90 11.03
C GLU A 161 31.42 5.27 11.51
N GLU A 162 32.23 6.32 11.41
CA GLU A 162 31.83 7.69 11.71
C GLU A 162 30.78 8.24 10.71
N LYS A 163 30.74 7.70 9.46
CA LYS A 163 29.81 8.21 8.42
C LYS A 163 28.32 7.91 8.69
N GLN A 164 28.00 6.88 9.43
CA GLN A 164 26.60 6.54 9.74
C GLN A 164 26.10 7.33 10.94
N GLU A 165 26.92 7.46 11.99
CA GLU A 165 26.67 8.34 13.13
C GLU A 165 26.61 9.84 12.76
N GLU A 166 27.48 10.28 11.83
CA GLU A 166 27.47 11.65 11.31
C GLU A 166 26.22 11.95 10.46
N LYS A 167 25.69 11.00 9.70
CA LYS A 167 24.43 11.17 8.95
C LYS A 167 23.22 11.33 9.87
N GLU A 168 23.17 10.61 10.98
CA GLU A 168 22.06 10.67 11.95
C GLU A 168 22.07 11.97 12.78
N ASN A 169 23.25 12.59 12.98
CA ASN A 169 23.43 13.81 13.76
C ASN A 169 23.51 15.12 12.94
N ARG A 170 23.32 15.07 11.62
CA ARG A 170 23.34 16.28 10.79
C ARG A 170 22.12 17.15 11.02
N VAL A 171 22.36 18.45 11.18
CA VAL A 171 21.29 19.47 11.12
C VAL A 171 20.67 19.42 9.71
N ARG A 172 19.35 19.27 9.64
CA ARG A 172 18.61 19.22 8.37
C ARG A 172 18.11 20.62 8.02
N VAL A 173 18.38 21.08 6.81
CA VAL A 173 17.79 22.30 6.26
C VAL A 173 16.64 21.86 5.35
N ILE A 174 15.42 22.25 5.68
CA ILE A 174 14.20 21.86 4.97
C ILE A 174 13.67 23.09 4.24
N ASN A 175 13.61 23.00 2.93
CA ASN A 175 13.12 24.04 2.03
C ASN A 175 12.21 23.50 0.92
N SER A 176 11.83 22.21 1.00
CA SER A 176 10.89 21.56 0.09
C SER A 176 9.62 21.19 0.84
N PHE A 177 8.47 21.25 0.19
CA PHE A 177 7.19 20.85 0.75
C PHE A 177 7.17 19.34 1.07
N ARG A 178 7.65 18.50 0.13
CA ARG A 178 7.77 17.05 0.31
C ARG A 178 9.14 16.68 0.88
N TYR A 179 9.36 16.93 2.16
CA TYR A 179 10.65 16.69 2.82
C TYR A 179 10.76 15.38 3.59
N ARG A 180 9.64 14.69 3.80
CA ARG A 180 9.57 13.41 4.51
C ARG A 180 8.46 12.53 3.95
N PHE A 181 8.55 11.23 4.18
CA PHE A 181 7.51 10.27 3.80
C PHE A 181 7.50 9.08 4.75
N ASP A 182 6.31 8.63 5.12
CA ASP A 182 6.15 7.51 6.05
C ASP A 182 6.83 6.25 5.52
N GLY A 183 7.55 5.56 6.41
CA GLY A 183 8.33 4.38 6.07
C GLY A 183 9.65 4.64 5.35
N ARG A 184 9.92 5.89 4.93
CA ARG A 184 11.19 6.32 4.33
C ARG A 184 11.96 7.33 5.21
N GLY A 185 11.27 8.02 6.09
CA GLY A 185 11.85 9.07 6.91
C GLY A 185 12.02 10.39 6.16
N TYR A 186 13.08 11.13 6.45
CA TYR A 186 13.42 12.37 5.75
C TYR A 186 14.00 12.04 4.37
N LEU A 187 13.41 12.61 3.31
CA LEU A 187 13.75 12.29 1.92
C LEU A 187 15.03 12.98 1.44
N GLY A 188 15.37 14.17 1.99
CA GLY A 188 16.43 15.01 1.42
C GLY A 188 16.06 15.43 -0.02
N HIS A 189 17.08 15.61 -0.86
CA HIS A 189 16.92 15.86 -2.30
C HIS A 189 17.08 14.56 -3.11
N THR A 190 16.45 13.49 -2.65
CA THR A 190 16.52 12.17 -3.30
C THR A 190 15.37 12.01 -4.28
N VAL A 191 15.70 11.63 -5.52
CA VAL A 191 14.73 11.34 -6.57
C VAL A 191 14.95 9.93 -7.14
N GLN A 192 13.90 9.35 -7.66
CA GLN A 192 13.96 8.05 -8.35
C GLN A 192 14.39 8.24 -9.80
N GLN A 193 15.39 7.45 -10.23
CA GLN A 193 15.88 7.42 -11.60
C GLN A 193 15.86 5.99 -12.14
N ILE A 194 15.91 5.88 -13.46
CA ILE A 194 15.84 4.61 -14.19
C ILE A 194 17.19 4.29 -14.80
N TYR A 195 17.59 3.03 -14.70
CA TYR A 195 18.87 2.50 -15.15
C TYR A 195 18.66 1.26 -16.02
N GLN A 196 19.63 1.02 -16.89
CA GLN A 196 19.77 -0.22 -17.62
C GLN A 196 21.03 -0.95 -17.16
N LEU A 197 20.92 -2.25 -16.91
CA LEU A 197 22.04 -3.15 -16.62
C LEU A 197 22.17 -4.15 -17.76
N THR A 198 23.35 -4.22 -18.39
CA THR A 198 23.69 -5.23 -19.37
C THR A 198 24.31 -6.44 -18.66
N ILE A 199 23.72 -7.62 -18.83
CA ILE A 199 24.19 -8.86 -18.22
C ILE A 199 25.44 -9.33 -18.96
N PRO A 200 26.59 -9.47 -18.29
CA PRO A 200 27.80 -9.90 -18.95
C PRO A 200 27.76 -11.39 -19.34
N ALA A 201 28.39 -11.71 -20.48
CA ALA A 201 28.43 -13.07 -21.00
C ALA A 201 29.31 -13.99 -20.14
N GLY A 202 30.42 -13.47 -19.61
CA GLY A 202 31.32 -14.18 -18.70
C GLY A 202 30.84 -14.14 -17.25
N PHE A 203 31.13 -15.20 -16.49
CA PHE A 203 30.69 -15.29 -15.09
C PHE A 203 31.43 -14.30 -14.18
N ASP A 204 32.72 -14.03 -14.49
CA ASP A 204 33.59 -13.15 -13.71
C ASP A 204 33.63 -11.70 -14.24
N GLU A 205 32.84 -11.38 -15.26
CA GLU A 205 32.72 -10.03 -15.79
C GLU A 205 31.72 -9.22 -14.99
N GLU A 206 32.01 -7.92 -14.79
CA GLU A 206 31.10 -6.99 -14.13
C GLU A 206 30.00 -6.53 -15.13
N PRO A 207 28.77 -6.30 -14.64
CA PRO A 207 27.70 -5.76 -15.48
C PRO A 207 27.99 -4.30 -15.84
N GLU A 208 27.64 -3.92 -17.06
CA GLU A 208 27.62 -2.53 -17.49
C GLU A 208 26.29 -1.90 -17.05
N VAL A 209 26.37 -0.74 -16.35
CA VAL A 209 25.20 -0.01 -15.86
C VAL A 209 25.16 1.36 -16.53
N GLU A 210 24.05 1.68 -17.15
CA GLU A 210 23.78 2.95 -17.80
C GLU A 210 22.55 3.63 -17.16
N GLN A 211 22.68 4.93 -16.84
CA GLN A 211 21.57 5.76 -16.39
C GLN A 211 20.74 6.22 -17.59
N LEU A 212 19.45 5.88 -17.62
CA LEU A 212 18.54 6.21 -18.71
C LEU A 212 17.88 7.58 -18.51
N THR A 213 17.44 7.90 -17.29
CA THR A 213 16.74 9.15 -16.98
C THR A 213 17.58 10.06 -16.10
N ARG A 214 17.34 11.36 -16.20
CA ARG A 214 18.05 12.37 -15.41
C ARG A 214 17.11 13.54 -15.11
N GLY A 215 17.39 14.26 -14.04
CA GLY A 215 16.65 15.44 -13.60
C GLY A 215 16.47 15.46 -12.08
N ASP A 216 15.98 16.58 -11.58
CA ASP A 216 15.74 16.81 -10.15
C ASP A 216 14.30 16.40 -9.74
N TYR A 217 13.72 15.41 -10.42
CA TYR A 217 12.37 14.89 -10.18
C TYR A 217 12.29 13.38 -10.38
N ASP A 218 11.27 12.78 -9.78
CA ASP A 218 11.06 11.34 -9.83
C ASP A 218 10.67 10.88 -11.24
N HIS A 219 11.27 9.75 -11.66
CA HIS A 219 10.86 8.97 -12.83
C HIS A 219 10.37 7.62 -12.32
N GLU A 220 9.05 7.44 -12.38
CA GLU A 220 8.35 6.33 -11.73
C GLU A 220 7.69 5.40 -12.77
N HIS A 221 7.38 4.18 -12.35
CA HIS A 221 6.58 3.21 -13.11
C HIS A 221 7.04 2.97 -14.56
N PRO A 222 8.32 2.67 -14.81
CA PRO A 222 8.78 2.42 -16.17
C PRO A 222 8.17 1.17 -16.78
N ALA A 223 7.78 1.22 -18.06
CA ALA A 223 7.35 0.06 -18.83
C ALA A 223 7.85 0.16 -20.30
N LEU A 224 8.42 -0.95 -20.82
CA LEU A 224 8.91 -1.01 -22.20
C LEU A 224 7.79 -1.33 -23.17
N ASP A 225 7.88 -0.75 -24.37
CA ASP A 225 7.07 -1.13 -25.50
C ASP A 225 7.45 -2.53 -26.02
N PRO A 226 6.60 -3.20 -26.81
CA PRO A 226 6.88 -4.55 -27.31
C PRO A 226 8.17 -4.67 -28.15
N SER A 227 8.65 -3.58 -28.74
CA SER A 227 9.92 -3.58 -29.50
C SER A 227 11.17 -3.51 -28.61
N GLY A 228 10.99 -3.06 -27.36
CA GLY A 228 12.09 -2.78 -26.43
C GLY A 228 12.83 -1.47 -26.71
N ARG A 229 12.31 -0.60 -27.60
CA ARG A 229 12.93 0.68 -27.93
C ARG A 229 12.41 1.83 -27.07
N TYR A 230 11.10 1.87 -26.83
CA TYR A 230 10.45 2.98 -26.15
C TYR A 230 10.09 2.61 -24.72
N LEU A 231 10.47 3.47 -23.79
CA LEU A 231 10.16 3.32 -22.37
C LEU A 231 9.13 4.39 -21.96
N VAL A 232 7.91 3.99 -21.58
CA VAL A 232 6.99 4.92 -20.95
C VAL A 232 7.36 5.09 -19.49
N VAL A 233 7.27 6.32 -18.98
CA VAL A 233 7.64 6.71 -17.62
C VAL A 233 6.62 7.71 -17.09
N VAL A 234 6.30 7.60 -15.82
CA VAL A 234 5.51 8.60 -15.08
C VAL A 234 6.46 9.59 -14.43
N ALA A 235 6.26 10.89 -14.65
CA ALA A 235 7.08 11.92 -14.03
C ALA A 235 6.32 13.24 -13.87
N ASN A 236 6.78 14.10 -12.97
CA ASN A 236 6.30 15.48 -12.87
C ASN A 236 7.50 16.43 -12.76
N ASN A 237 7.82 17.10 -13.85
CA ASN A 237 8.86 18.14 -13.87
C ASN A 237 8.30 19.56 -13.69
N ARG A 238 6.98 19.71 -13.53
CA ARG A 238 6.29 20.99 -13.35
C ARG A 238 6.41 21.50 -11.92
N ASP A 239 6.51 20.58 -10.97
CA ASP A 239 6.48 20.86 -9.54
C ASP A 239 7.66 20.20 -8.82
N LEU A 240 8.76 20.95 -8.73
CA LEU A 240 9.98 20.51 -8.03
C LEU A 240 9.86 20.58 -6.50
N GLU A 241 8.81 21.22 -5.98
CA GLU A 241 8.58 21.36 -4.54
C GLU A 241 7.65 20.28 -3.97
N GLY A 242 6.94 19.55 -4.85
CA GLY A 242 6.05 18.44 -4.47
C GLY A 242 4.65 18.86 -4.01
N MET A 243 4.19 20.04 -4.47
CA MET A 243 2.84 20.57 -4.18
C MET A 243 1.79 20.20 -5.22
N ASP A 244 2.17 19.64 -6.37
CA ASP A 244 1.28 19.22 -7.43
C ASP A 244 1.14 17.69 -7.45
N PRO A 245 -0.02 17.11 -7.16
CA PRO A 245 -0.25 15.66 -7.21
C PRO A 245 -0.31 15.12 -8.64
N CYS A 246 -0.43 15.99 -9.65
CA CYS A 246 -0.54 15.58 -11.04
C CYS A 246 0.73 14.89 -11.53
N ARG A 247 0.55 13.96 -12.45
CA ARG A 247 1.64 13.22 -13.09
C ARG A 247 1.46 13.25 -14.60
N ASP A 248 2.58 13.19 -15.30
CA ASP A 248 2.68 13.21 -16.76
C ASP A 248 3.19 11.88 -17.29
N LEU A 249 2.86 11.55 -18.55
CA LEU A 249 3.50 10.44 -19.25
C LEU A 249 4.57 10.95 -20.20
N TRP A 250 5.74 10.35 -20.07
CA TRP A 250 6.90 10.59 -20.92
C TRP A 250 7.25 9.33 -21.68
N ILE A 251 7.69 9.46 -22.93
CA ILE A 251 8.33 8.38 -23.70
C ILE A 251 9.81 8.67 -23.84
N TRP A 252 10.64 7.72 -23.44
CA TRP A 252 12.08 7.73 -23.64
C TRP A 252 12.43 6.83 -24.83
N ASP A 253 13.08 7.39 -25.86
CA ASP A 253 13.67 6.63 -26.96
C ASP A 253 15.05 6.14 -26.49
N LEU A 254 15.20 4.86 -26.23
CA LEU A 254 16.42 4.26 -25.69
C LEU A 254 17.57 4.27 -26.71
N GLU A 255 17.29 4.32 -28.01
CA GLU A 255 18.31 4.45 -29.05
C GLU A 255 18.86 5.89 -29.13
N LYS A 256 17.98 6.88 -29.05
CA LYS A 256 18.35 8.30 -29.07
C LYS A 256 18.80 8.84 -27.70
N LYS A 257 18.43 8.14 -26.62
CA LYS A 257 18.65 8.55 -25.22
C LYS A 257 17.99 9.88 -24.89
N GLU A 258 16.79 10.09 -25.42
CA GLU A 258 16.00 11.31 -25.24
C GLU A 258 14.60 11.00 -24.72
N GLY A 259 14.09 11.90 -23.84
CA GLY A 259 12.76 11.81 -23.28
C GLY A 259 11.82 12.87 -23.83
N TYR A 260 10.60 12.49 -24.13
CA TYR A 260 9.57 13.33 -24.71
C TYR A 260 8.30 13.30 -23.87
N LEU A 261 7.82 14.48 -23.46
CA LEU A 261 6.51 14.61 -22.82
C LEU A 261 5.41 14.34 -23.86
N ILE A 262 4.55 13.36 -23.61
CA ILE A 262 3.47 13.00 -24.53
C ILE A 262 2.08 13.30 -23.97
N TYR A 263 1.89 13.28 -22.65
CA TYR A 263 0.61 13.49 -22.02
C TYR A 263 0.75 14.25 -20.72
N LYS A 264 -0.01 15.36 -20.58
CA LYS A 264 -0.14 16.11 -19.34
C LYS A 264 -1.34 15.60 -18.54
N GLY A 265 -1.06 14.87 -17.48
CA GLY A 265 -2.08 14.34 -16.61
C GLY A 265 -2.74 15.43 -15.75
N PRO A 266 -4.07 15.39 -15.60
CA PRO A 266 -4.80 16.29 -14.72
C PRO A 266 -4.77 15.85 -13.24
N GLY A 267 -4.23 14.68 -12.95
CA GLY A 267 -4.16 14.07 -11.62
C GLY A 267 -3.08 12.99 -11.54
N PRO A 268 -3.13 12.15 -10.50
CA PRO A 268 -2.21 11.03 -10.33
C PRO A 268 -2.30 10.01 -11.46
N ILE A 269 -1.15 9.47 -11.86
CA ILE A 269 -1.01 8.39 -12.84
C ILE A 269 -0.13 7.31 -12.25
N PHE A 270 -0.50 6.04 -12.44
CA PHE A 270 0.29 4.90 -11.98
C PHE A 270 0.19 3.70 -12.93
N SER A 271 1.17 2.80 -12.84
CA SER A 271 1.21 1.52 -13.56
C SER A 271 0.93 1.61 -15.06
N PRO A 272 1.58 2.52 -15.82
CA PRO A 272 1.40 2.58 -17.26
C PRO A 272 1.85 1.27 -17.91
N GLN A 273 1.13 0.84 -18.94
CA GLN A 273 1.39 -0.39 -19.67
C GLN A 273 1.13 -0.20 -21.16
N TRP A 274 2.05 -0.64 -22.01
CA TRP A 274 1.84 -0.64 -23.44
C TRP A 274 0.82 -1.71 -23.85
N SER A 275 0.02 -1.41 -24.86
CA SER A 275 -0.73 -2.45 -25.57
C SER A 275 0.21 -3.42 -26.28
N TYR A 276 -0.24 -4.65 -26.52
CA TYR A 276 0.54 -5.66 -27.26
C TYR A 276 1.00 -5.18 -28.66
N CYS A 277 0.20 -4.36 -29.32
CA CYS A 277 0.56 -3.78 -30.63
C CYS A 277 1.39 -2.50 -30.55
N GLY A 278 1.70 -1.99 -29.36
CA GLY A 278 2.45 -0.74 -29.18
C GLY A 278 1.70 0.55 -29.56
N SER A 279 0.39 0.47 -29.86
CA SER A 279 -0.38 1.63 -30.33
C SER A 279 -1.02 2.45 -29.23
N PHE A 280 -1.15 1.88 -28.04
CA PHE A 280 -1.79 2.49 -26.88
C PHE A 280 -0.95 2.33 -25.62
N ILE A 281 -1.11 3.28 -24.70
CA ILE A 281 -0.68 3.17 -23.32
C ILE A 281 -1.93 3.12 -22.45
N TYR A 282 -2.02 2.12 -21.55
CA TYR A 282 -3.04 1.99 -20.54
C TYR A 282 -2.43 2.37 -19.20
N PHE A 283 -3.19 3.04 -18.35
CA PHE A 283 -2.70 3.44 -17.01
C PHE A 283 -3.86 3.58 -16.02
N GLY A 284 -3.55 3.43 -14.75
CA GLY A 284 -4.45 3.79 -13.65
C GLY A 284 -4.32 5.26 -13.30
N GLY A 285 -5.40 5.88 -12.85
CA GLY A 285 -5.38 7.28 -12.41
C GLY A 285 -6.75 7.93 -12.42
N HIS A 286 -6.78 9.23 -12.12
CA HIS A 286 -8.00 10.02 -12.13
C HIS A 286 -7.74 11.46 -12.56
N ASP A 287 -8.82 12.20 -12.86
CA ASP A 287 -8.79 13.55 -13.42
C ASP A 287 -9.08 14.65 -12.39
N MET A 288 -9.00 14.33 -11.10
CA MET A 288 -9.19 15.27 -9.99
C MET A 288 -10.56 15.96 -9.94
N GLN A 289 -11.62 15.41 -10.55
CA GLN A 289 -12.95 16.02 -10.52
C GLN A 289 -13.48 16.21 -9.09
N GLU A 290 -13.21 15.23 -8.21
CA GLU A 290 -13.49 15.30 -6.77
C GLU A 290 -12.17 15.37 -5.99
N GLY A 291 -11.20 16.14 -6.47
CA GLY A 291 -9.87 16.25 -5.86
C GLY A 291 -9.14 14.93 -5.78
N LEU A 292 -8.42 14.72 -4.69
CA LEU A 292 -7.67 13.49 -4.45
C LEU A 292 -8.56 12.30 -4.05
N SER A 293 -9.84 12.55 -3.71
CA SER A 293 -10.84 11.50 -3.45
C SER A 293 -11.54 11.00 -4.72
N THR A 294 -11.07 11.45 -5.89
CA THR A 294 -11.60 10.95 -7.17
C THR A 294 -11.24 9.49 -7.36
N THR A 295 -12.22 8.63 -7.63
CA THR A 295 -12.02 7.21 -7.88
C THR A 295 -11.06 6.97 -9.05
N SER A 296 -10.02 6.18 -8.81
CA SER A 296 -9.02 5.85 -9.84
C SER A 296 -9.59 4.86 -10.85
N HIS A 297 -9.57 5.24 -12.11
CA HIS A 297 -10.05 4.42 -13.23
C HIS A 297 -8.90 3.94 -14.12
N LEU A 298 -9.21 2.98 -15.01
CA LEU A 298 -8.33 2.57 -16.11
C LEU A 298 -8.54 3.52 -17.29
N TRP A 299 -7.44 4.10 -17.76
CA TRP A 299 -7.39 5.00 -18.90
C TRP A 299 -6.62 4.39 -20.08
N ARG A 300 -6.96 4.85 -21.28
CA ARG A 300 -6.28 4.46 -22.53
C ARG A 300 -5.90 5.70 -23.32
N LEU A 301 -4.64 5.79 -23.75
CA LEU A 301 -4.07 6.86 -24.57
C LEU A 301 -3.52 6.29 -25.87
N GLY A 302 -3.97 6.83 -27.01
CA GLY A 302 -3.39 6.51 -28.32
C GLY A 302 -2.07 7.25 -28.52
N VAL A 303 -1.00 6.54 -28.94
CA VAL A 303 0.36 7.11 -29.03
C VAL A 303 1.04 6.93 -30.40
N GLN A 304 0.33 6.43 -31.40
CA GLN A 304 0.90 6.19 -32.74
C GLN A 304 1.45 7.46 -33.41
N GLU A 305 0.69 8.57 -33.35
CA GLU A 305 1.11 9.86 -33.89
C GLU A 305 2.35 10.38 -33.17
N SER A 306 2.37 10.31 -31.84
CA SER A 306 3.52 10.72 -31.03
C SER A 306 4.77 9.92 -31.36
N LEU A 307 4.66 8.59 -31.54
CA LEU A 307 5.78 7.72 -31.94
C LEU A 307 6.29 8.04 -33.34
N GLN A 308 5.39 8.35 -34.28
CA GLN A 308 5.78 8.77 -35.63
C GLN A 308 6.54 10.11 -35.59
N GLU A 309 6.06 11.10 -34.85
CA GLU A 309 6.74 12.38 -34.69
C GLU A 309 8.13 12.21 -34.06
N ILE A 310 8.27 11.39 -33.01
CA ILE A 310 9.56 11.06 -32.39
C ILE A 310 10.50 10.38 -33.41
N ALA A 311 10.00 9.44 -34.21
CA ALA A 311 10.79 8.76 -35.22
C ALA A 311 11.27 9.73 -36.33
N GLU A 312 10.47 10.73 -36.66
CA GLU A 312 10.79 11.80 -37.65
C GLU A 312 11.65 12.95 -37.05
N GLU A 313 12.14 12.78 -35.81
CA GLU A 313 12.93 13.79 -35.07
C GLU A 313 12.16 15.12 -34.82
N LYS A 314 10.85 15.02 -34.71
CA LYS A 314 9.99 16.13 -34.33
C LYS A 314 9.55 15.99 -32.87
N PRO A 315 9.42 17.13 -32.14
CA PRO A 315 8.81 17.06 -30.81
C PRO A 315 7.35 16.59 -30.94
N PRO A 316 6.93 15.57 -30.20
CA PRO A 316 5.55 15.11 -30.25
C PRO A 316 4.60 16.18 -29.70
N ARG A 317 3.38 16.17 -30.24
CA ARG A 317 2.32 17.00 -29.68
C ARG A 317 1.99 16.56 -28.27
N GLU A 318 1.94 17.50 -27.34
CA GLU A 318 1.45 17.24 -25.99
C GLU A 318 -0.07 16.95 -26.03
N LEU A 319 -0.47 15.83 -25.42
CA LEU A 319 -1.87 15.41 -25.31
C LEU A 319 -2.39 15.80 -23.92
N GLY A 320 -3.68 16.10 -23.82
CA GLY A 320 -4.39 16.39 -22.57
C GLY A 320 -5.44 15.32 -22.25
N VAL A 321 -6.22 15.54 -21.20
CA VAL A 321 -7.22 14.58 -20.70
C VAL A 321 -8.28 14.22 -21.76
N GLU A 322 -8.61 15.13 -22.65
CA GLU A 322 -9.60 14.93 -23.72
C GLU A 322 -9.15 13.92 -24.79
N GLN A 323 -7.83 13.62 -24.91
CA GLN A 323 -7.30 12.58 -25.80
C GLN A 323 -7.17 11.22 -25.10
N ALA A 324 -7.31 11.16 -23.78
CA ALA A 324 -7.31 9.92 -23.02
C ALA A 324 -8.74 9.43 -22.77
N GLU A 325 -8.99 8.15 -23.00
CA GLU A 325 -10.29 7.53 -22.78
C GLU A 325 -10.38 6.89 -21.41
N ASN A 326 -11.35 7.31 -20.58
CA ASN A 326 -11.67 6.64 -19.34
C ASN A 326 -12.56 5.42 -19.59
N LEU A 327 -11.96 4.23 -19.46
CA LEU A 327 -12.61 2.96 -19.77
C LEU A 327 -13.59 2.50 -18.69
N LEU A 328 -13.44 2.97 -17.45
CA LEU A 328 -14.27 2.57 -16.31
C LEU A 328 -15.36 3.59 -15.93
N LYS A 329 -15.44 4.75 -16.61
CA LYS A 329 -16.39 5.82 -16.30
C LYS A 329 -17.84 5.34 -16.12
N LYS A 330 -18.30 4.40 -16.95
CA LYS A 330 -19.66 3.86 -16.87
C LYS A 330 -19.86 2.82 -15.78
N ARG A 331 -18.78 2.18 -15.32
CA ARG A 331 -18.84 1.18 -14.26
C ARG A 331 -18.70 1.79 -12.89
N ASP A 332 -18.06 2.96 -12.80
CA ASP A 332 -17.82 3.69 -11.57
C ASP A 332 -17.27 2.80 -10.45
N ARG A 333 -16.18 2.10 -10.76
CA ARG A 333 -15.47 1.20 -9.83
C ARG A 333 -13.97 1.38 -9.98
N PRO A 334 -13.22 1.34 -8.86
CA PRO A 334 -11.79 1.63 -8.88
C PRO A 334 -10.98 0.52 -9.55
N VAL A 335 -9.96 0.94 -10.32
CA VAL A 335 -8.89 0.05 -10.76
C VAL A 335 -7.97 -0.24 -9.59
N GLY A 336 -7.67 -1.52 -9.34
CA GLY A 336 -6.85 -1.96 -8.21
C GLY A 336 -7.63 -2.72 -7.15
N SER A 337 -6.94 -3.10 -6.07
CA SER A 337 -7.52 -3.75 -4.89
C SER A 337 -7.42 -2.83 -3.68
N TYR A 338 -8.55 -2.46 -3.14
CA TYR A 338 -8.70 -1.59 -1.96
C TYR A 338 -9.02 -2.37 -0.68
N VAL A 339 -9.15 -3.71 -0.79
CA VAL A 339 -9.51 -4.56 0.34
C VAL A 339 -8.31 -4.78 1.25
N GLN A 340 -8.49 -4.42 2.51
CA GLN A 340 -7.49 -4.61 3.55
C GLN A 340 -7.49 -6.08 4.02
N SER A 341 -6.31 -6.65 4.20
CA SER A 341 -6.09 -8.02 4.66
C SER A 341 -4.96 -8.06 5.67
N GLU A 342 -5.05 -8.94 6.64
CA GLU A 342 -4.03 -9.22 7.65
C GLU A 342 -3.67 -10.72 7.64
N PRO A 343 -2.41 -11.07 7.81
CA PRO A 343 -1.23 -10.28 8.24
C PRO A 343 -0.57 -9.48 7.13
N ARG A 344 -1.05 -9.58 5.91
CA ARG A 344 -0.57 -8.83 4.75
C ARG A 344 -1.36 -7.51 4.64
N GLY A 345 -0.79 -6.47 4.11
CA GLY A 345 -1.51 -5.22 3.78
C GLY A 345 -2.51 -5.37 2.63
N GLY A 346 -3.02 -4.27 2.10
CA GLY A 346 -3.89 -4.23 0.93
C GLY A 346 -3.21 -4.77 -0.35
N GLY A 347 -3.98 -5.06 -1.38
CA GLY A 347 -3.51 -5.42 -2.70
C GLY A 347 -3.00 -4.20 -3.48
N GLY A 348 -2.47 -4.44 -4.69
CA GLY A 348 -1.98 -3.42 -5.60
C GLY A 348 -2.87 -3.24 -6.83
N SER A 349 -2.49 -2.29 -7.66
CA SER A 349 -3.03 -2.13 -9.00
C SER A 349 -2.12 -2.86 -9.99
N PHE A 350 -2.68 -3.82 -10.71
CA PHE A 350 -1.95 -4.62 -11.68
C PHE A 350 -2.60 -4.45 -13.05
N ILE A 351 -1.78 -4.11 -14.06
CA ILE A 351 -2.19 -3.95 -15.45
C ILE A 351 -1.21 -4.74 -16.30
N HIS A 352 -1.70 -5.68 -17.11
CA HIS A 352 -0.91 -6.53 -17.98
C HIS A 352 -1.50 -6.59 -19.38
N SER A 353 -0.65 -6.50 -20.39
CA SER A 353 -1.06 -6.55 -21.80
C SER A 353 -0.84 -7.92 -22.41
N ARG A 354 -1.80 -8.35 -23.23
CA ARG A 354 -1.74 -9.55 -24.08
C ARG A 354 -2.30 -9.24 -25.47
N GLN A 355 -2.12 -10.17 -26.40
CA GLN A 355 -2.65 -10.04 -27.75
C GLN A 355 -4.18 -9.86 -27.78
N ASP A 356 -4.91 -10.45 -26.83
CA ASP A 356 -6.37 -10.43 -26.75
C ASP A 356 -6.93 -9.27 -25.92
N GLY A 357 -6.09 -8.38 -25.38
CA GLY A 357 -6.51 -7.21 -24.63
C GLY A 357 -5.63 -6.90 -23.43
N VAL A 358 -6.13 -6.04 -22.55
CA VAL A 358 -5.43 -5.59 -21.33
C VAL A 358 -6.17 -6.10 -20.09
N TYR A 359 -5.46 -6.85 -19.27
CA TYR A 359 -5.92 -7.44 -18.02
C TYR A 359 -5.61 -6.51 -16.85
N PHE A 360 -6.55 -6.34 -15.95
CA PHE A 360 -6.38 -5.46 -14.80
C PHE A 360 -7.19 -5.94 -13.60
N THR A 361 -6.81 -5.49 -12.41
CA THR A 361 -7.64 -5.65 -11.21
C THR A 361 -8.65 -4.51 -11.12
N MET A 362 -9.88 -4.83 -10.71
CA MET A 362 -10.92 -3.87 -10.36
C MET A 362 -11.67 -4.37 -9.14
N THR A 363 -11.98 -3.48 -8.20
CA THR A 363 -12.74 -3.84 -7.01
C THR A 363 -14.20 -3.46 -7.18
N VAL A 364 -15.09 -4.42 -6.96
CA VAL A 364 -16.54 -4.26 -7.09
C VAL A 364 -17.19 -4.67 -5.76
N ASP A 365 -17.85 -3.73 -5.08
CA ASP A 365 -18.60 -3.96 -3.86
C ASP A 365 -17.81 -4.77 -2.80
N GLY A 366 -16.58 -4.32 -2.50
CA GLY A 366 -15.68 -4.95 -1.53
C GLY A 366 -14.95 -6.20 -2.04
N VAL A 367 -15.05 -6.55 -3.32
CA VAL A 367 -14.42 -7.76 -3.89
C VAL A 367 -13.56 -7.42 -5.09
N PRO A 368 -12.21 -7.52 -4.99
CA PRO A 368 -11.33 -7.37 -6.14
C PRO A 368 -11.34 -8.63 -7.02
N GLY A 369 -11.47 -8.42 -8.33
CA GLY A 369 -11.42 -9.43 -9.38
C GLY A 369 -10.44 -9.10 -10.48
N ILE A 370 -10.29 -9.99 -11.45
CA ILE A 370 -9.49 -9.81 -12.67
C ILE A 370 -10.44 -9.60 -13.85
N PHE A 371 -10.25 -8.51 -14.54
CA PHE A 371 -11.05 -8.11 -15.70
C PHE A 371 -10.13 -7.90 -16.91
N ARG A 372 -10.72 -7.86 -18.09
CA ARG A 372 -10.02 -7.59 -19.33
C ARG A 372 -10.78 -6.53 -20.12
N VAL A 373 -10.08 -5.55 -20.65
CA VAL A 373 -10.54 -4.75 -21.78
C VAL A 373 -10.08 -5.46 -23.04
N ASN A 374 -11.01 -5.96 -23.86
CA ASN A 374 -10.69 -6.60 -25.12
C ASN A 374 -10.32 -5.56 -26.20
N ASN A 375 -9.90 -6.01 -27.37
CA ASN A 375 -9.46 -5.14 -28.47
C ASN A 375 -10.60 -4.26 -29.05
N SER A 376 -11.86 -4.57 -28.77
CA SER A 376 -13.03 -3.72 -29.12
C SER A 376 -13.38 -2.68 -28.04
N GLY A 377 -12.68 -2.70 -26.91
CA GLY A 377 -12.89 -1.77 -25.79
C GLY A 377 -13.97 -2.23 -24.79
N GLU A 378 -14.45 -3.47 -24.92
CA GLU A 378 -15.42 -4.05 -23.99
C GLU A 378 -14.72 -4.64 -22.77
N ILE A 379 -15.34 -4.46 -21.59
CA ILE A 379 -14.84 -4.99 -20.33
C ILE A 379 -15.48 -6.35 -20.07
N GLU A 380 -14.65 -7.35 -19.93
CA GLU A 380 -15.02 -8.72 -19.66
C GLU A 380 -14.51 -9.16 -18.29
N GLU A 381 -15.30 -9.97 -17.60
CA GLU A 381 -14.92 -10.62 -16.36
C GLU A 381 -14.10 -11.88 -16.68
N ILE A 382 -12.85 -11.93 -16.17
CA ILE A 382 -11.98 -13.11 -16.32
C ILE A 382 -12.06 -14.00 -15.08
N PHE A 383 -12.01 -13.36 -13.91
CA PHE A 383 -12.21 -14.04 -12.64
C PHE A 383 -12.77 -13.05 -11.61
N TYR A 384 -13.97 -13.36 -11.11
CA TYR A 384 -14.61 -12.65 -10.01
C TYR A 384 -15.40 -13.66 -9.18
N CYS A 385 -15.17 -13.70 -7.90
CA CYS A 385 -15.86 -14.59 -6.97
C CYS A 385 -16.17 -13.83 -5.69
N ARG A 386 -17.45 -13.78 -5.30
CA ARG A 386 -17.91 -13.00 -4.14
C ARG A 386 -17.27 -13.40 -2.81
N ASP A 387 -16.78 -14.62 -2.70
CA ASP A 387 -16.17 -15.14 -1.47
C ASP A 387 -14.63 -15.14 -1.51
N GLN A 388 -14.02 -14.56 -2.54
CA GLN A 388 -12.59 -14.65 -2.79
C GLN A 388 -12.01 -13.33 -3.29
N VAL A 389 -10.93 -12.86 -2.68
CA VAL A 389 -10.25 -11.63 -3.05
C VAL A 389 -8.97 -11.92 -3.81
N ILE A 390 -8.77 -11.23 -4.94
CA ILE A 390 -7.50 -11.26 -5.68
C ILE A 390 -6.56 -10.25 -5.04
N THR A 391 -5.33 -10.68 -4.78
CA THR A 391 -4.33 -9.88 -4.11
C THR A 391 -3.14 -9.50 -5.00
N SER A 392 -2.84 -10.32 -5.99
CA SER A 392 -1.92 -10.01 -7.09
C SER A 392 -2.15 -11.00 -8.24
N PHE A 393 -1.77 -10.62 -9.46
CA PHE A 393 -1.79 -11.53 -10.59
C PHE A 393 -0.71 -11.19 -11.61
N HIS A 394 -0.39 -12.15 -12.46
CA HIS A 394 0.41 -11.98 -13.67
C HIS A 394 -0.20 -12.81 -14.80
N THR A 395 -0.08 -12.34 -16.02
CA THR A 395 -0.56 -13.06 -17.20
C THR A 395 0.39 -12.90 -18.37
N ASN A 396 0.43 -13.90 -19.23
CA ASN A 396 1.09 -13.89 -20.52
C ASN A 396 0.22 -14.66 -21.54
N GLU A 397 0.68 -14.81 -22.77
CA GLU A 397 -0.09 -15.47 -23.84
C GLU A 397 -0.49 -16.94 -23.54
N GLN A 398 0.15 -17.57 -22.55
CA GLN A 398 -0.07 -18.98 -22.22
C GLN A 398 -1.06 -19.19 -21.07
N GLY A 399 -1.32 -18.16 -20.25
CA GLY A 399 -2.22 -18.32 -19.10
C GLY A 399 -2.19 -17.16 -18.10
N LEU A 400 -2.76 -17.43 -16.96
CA LEU A 400 -2.89 -16.47 -15.86
C LEU A 400 -2.56 -17.16 -14.52
N ILE A 401 -1.80 -16.48 -13.68
CA ILE A 401 -1.47 -16.87 -12.31
C ILE A 401 -1.85 -15.74 -11.36
N PHE A 402 -2.36 -16.09 -10.19
CA PHE A 402 -2.78 -15.08 -9.21
C PHE A 402 -2.66 -15.60 -7.77
N THR A 403 -2.52 -14.68 -6.83
CA THR A 403 -2.70 -14.95 -5.41
C THR A 403 -4.08 -14.54 -4.97
N SER A 404 -4.67 -15.34 -4.11
CA SER A 404 -6.03 -15.11 -3.65
C SER A 404 -6.25 -15.63 -2.24
N ALA A 405 -7.04 -14.89 -1.46
CA ALA A 405 -7.49 -15.23 -0.12
C ALA A 405 -9.00 -15.33 -0.05
N THR A 406 -9.50 -16.05 0.95
CA THR A 406 -10.92 -16.06 1.34
C THR A 406 -11.04 -15.61 2.80
N GLY A 407 -12.22 -15.34 3.31
CA GLY A 407 -12.41 -14.95 4.70
C GLY A 407 -11.98 -16.01 5.73
N ASP A 408 -11.79 -17.24 5.30
CA ASP A 408 -11.38 -18.39 6.12
C ASP A 408 -10.05 -19.02 5.73
N ARG A 409 -9.33 -18.44 4.74
CA ARG A 409 -8.00 -18.85 4.29
C ARG A 409 -7.11 -17.68 3.91
N LEU A 410 -5.85 -17.79 4.28
CA LEU A 410 -4.79 -16.91 3.76
C LEU A 410 -4.57 -17.13 2.27
N ASP A 411 -3.85 -16.16 1.68
CA ASP A 411 -3.44 -16.23 0.28
C ASP A 411 -2.77 -17.55 -0.07
N GLU A 412 -3.21 -18.12 -1.18
CA GLU A 412 -2.56 -19.21 -1.89
C GLU A 412 -2.37 -18.81 -3.35
N VAL A 413 -1.50 -19.51 -4.05
CA VAL A 413 -1.23 -19.26 -5.48
C VAL A 413 -2.09 -20.18 -6.33
N TYR A 414 -2.76 -19.59 -7.32
CA TYR A 414 -3.64 -20.28 -8.26
C TYR A 414 -3.17 -20.06 -9.69
N MET A 415 -3.36 -21.05 -10.54
CA MET A 415 -3.18 -20.94 -11.99
C MET A 415 -4.49 -21.19 -12.71
N LEU A 416 -4.80 -20.31 -13.68
CA LEU A 416 -5.85 -20.53 -14.67
C LEU A 416 -5.19 -21.05 -15.95
N GLY A 417 -5.33 -22.37 -16.17
CA GLY A 417 -4.94 -23.03 -17.40
C GLY A 417 -6.10 -23.05 -18.42
N THR A 418 -6.19 -24.08 -19.24
CA THR A 418 -7.25 -24.28 -20.25
C THR A 418 -8.64 -24.43 -19.62
N GLY A 419 -9.17 -23.34 -19.04
CA GLY A 419 -10.54 -23.25 -18.50
C GLY A 419 -10.75 -23.77 -17.07
N GLN A 420 -9.70 -24.17 -16.34
CA GLN A 420 -9.79 -24.58 -14.94
C GLN A 420 -8.80 -23.84 -14.05
N ILE A 421 -9.31 -23.34 -12.92
CA ILE A 421 -8.49 -22.76 -11.86
C ILE A 421 -8.02 -23.88 -10.94
N LYS A 422 -6.70 -23.92 -10.69
CA LYS A 422 -6.08 -24.89 -9.78
C LYS A 422 -5.22 -24.17 -8.76
N PRO A 423 -5.34 -24.49 -7.45
CA PRO A 423 -4.34 -24.11 -6.49
C PRO A 423 -3.02 -24.85 -6.81
N ILE A 424 -1.91 -24.14 -6.78
CA ILE A 424 -0.57 -24.71 -6.94
C ILE A 424 0.21 -24.69 -5.62
N THR A 425 -0.37 -24.11 -4.58
CA THR A 425 0.17 -24.11 -3.22
C THR A 425 -0.90 -24.49 -2.20
N ASP A 426 -0.45 -24.98 -1.05
CA ASP A 426 -1.20 -25.16 0.20
C ASP A 426 -0.23 -24.84 1.36
N LEU A 427 0.23 -23.57 1.41
CA LEU A 427 1.31 -23.13 2.30
C LEU A 427 0.91 -23.16 3.77
N ASN A 428 -0.36 -22.95 4.06
CA ASN A 428 -0.91 -22.81 5.40
C ASN A 428 -1.92 -23.91 5.78
N GLY A 429 -2.12 -24.93 4.94
CA GLY A 429 -3.15 -25.93 5.10
C GLY A 429 -3.08 -26.70 6.43
N GLU A 430 -1.87 -27.10 6.87
CA GLU A 430 -1.66 -27.78 8.15
C GLU A 430 -2.10 -26.90 9.34
N LEU A 431 -1.71 -25.62 9.34
CA LEU A 431 -2.10 -24.65 10.37
C LEU A 431 -3.62 -24.50 10.44
N PHE A 432 -4.27 -24.29 9.30
CA PHE A 432 -5.72 -24.08 9.22
C PHE A 432 -6.53 -25.36 9.54
N ALA A 433 -5.97 -26.53 9.32
CA ALA A 433 -6.58 -27.79 9.73
C ALA A 433 -6.68 -27.93 11.26
N GLU A 434 -5.74 -27.32 12.01
CA GLU A 434 -5.71 -27.38 13.46
C GLU A 434 -6.47 -26.26 14.17
N ARG A 435 -6.83 -25.17 13.47
CA ARG A 435 -7.46 -23.98 14.08
C ARG A 435 -8.96 -23.94 13.89
N GLU A 436 -9.67 -23.36 14.88
CA GLU A 436 -11.07 -22.97 14.75
C GLU A 436 -11.18 -21.82 13.74
N ILE A 437 -12.04 -21.95 12.75
CA ILE A 437 -12.22 -20.94 11.71
C ILE A 437 -13.61 -20.33 11.88
N ALA A 438 -13.68 -19.00 11.95
CA ALA A 438 -14.90 -18.24 11.86
C ALA A 438 -15.03 -17.72 10.42
N SER A 439 -16.04 -18.18 9.69
CA SER A 439 -16.31 -17.69 8.34
C SER A 439 -17.08 -16.39 8.38
N PRO A 440 -16.70 -15.37 7.57
CA PRO A 440 -17.43 -14.12 7.48
C PRO A 440 -18.83 -14.34 6.93
N GLN A 441 -19.80 -13.63 7.50
CA GLN A 441 -21.16 -13.55 6.98
C GLN A 441 -21.39 -12.13 6.49
N GLU A 442 -21.66 -11.96 5.20
CA GLU A 442 -22.03 -10.67 4.64
C GLU A 442 -23.32 -10.16 5.26
N ILE A 443 -23.34 -8.90 5.64
CA ILE A 443 -24.53 -8.19 6.11
C ILE A 443 -24.71 -6.91 5.29
N ASN A 444 -25.95 -6.67 4.86
CA ASN A 444 -26.37 -5.42 4.25
C ASN A 444 -27.42 -4.78 5.17
N TYR A 445 -27.17 -3.55 5.59
CA TYR A 445 -28.05 -2.82 6.49
C TYR A 445 -28.39 -1.42 5.94
N SER A 446 -29.38 -0.77 6.49
CA SER A 446 -29.73 0.60 6.14
C SER A 446 -29.18 1.55 7.19
N SER A 447 -28.53 2.61 6.76
CA SER A 447 -28.18 3.74 7.59
C SER A 447 -29.41 4.56 7.97
N PHE A 448 -29.22 5.61 8.76
CA PHE A 448 -30.29 6.47 9.29
C PHE A 448 -31.13 7.15 8.19
N ASP A 449 -30.55 7.40 7.03
CA ASP A 449 -31.15 8.03 5.85
C ASP A 449 -31.62 7.04 4.77
N GLY A 450 -31.48 5.73 5.04
CA GLY A 450 -31.86 4.65 4.12
C GLY A 450 -30.74 4.20 3.18
N GLN A 451 -29.55 4.83 3.22
CA GLN A 451 -28.38 4.40 2.47
C GLN A 451 -28.05 2.93 2.81
N LYS A 452 -27.81 2.12 1.78
CA LYS A 452 -27.36 0.73 1.98
C LYS A 452 -25.88 0.69 2.23
N VAL A 453 -25.49 0.00 3.30
CA VAL A 453 -24.10 -0.19 3.74
C VAL A 453 -23.83 -1.66 3.89
N GLN A 454 -22.68 -2.11 3.39
CA GLN A 454 -22.22 -3.50 3.46
C GLN A 454 -21.23 -3.68 4.61
N GLY A 455 -21.18 -4.90 5.16
CA GLY A 455 -20.17 -5.30 6.13
C GLY A 455 -20.11 -6.80 6.29
N TRP A 456 -19.22 -7.28 7.14
CA TRP A 456 -19.03 -8.69 7.45
C TRP A 456 -19.05 -8.93 8.94
N VAL A 457 -19.70 -10.03 9.35
CA VAL A 457 -19.73 -10.45 10.75
C VAL A 457 -19.13 -11.84 10.88
N TYR A 458 -18.18 -11.96 11.81
CA TYR A 458 -17.57 -13.24 12.20
C TYR A 458 -18.16 -13.65 13.54
N TYR A 459 -18.75 -14.84 13.61
CA TYR A 459 -19.25 -15.37 14.86
C TYR A 459 -18.37 -16.48 15.41
N PRO A 460 -18.21 -16.58 16.75
CA PRO A 460 -17.62 -17.76 17.36
C PRO A 460 -18.32 -19.06 16.93
N SER A 461 -17.58 -20.16 16.88
CA SER A 461 -18.07 -21.48 16.43
C SER A 461 -19.22 -22.03 17.27
N SER A 462 -19.38 -21.57 18.52
CA SER A 462 -20.42 -22.02 19.44
C SER A 462 -20.78 -20.92 20.45
N GLY A 463 -22.00 -20.98 20.97
CA GLY A 463 -22.50 -20.03 21.96
C GLY A 463 -23.53 -19.06 21.40
N SER A 464 -23.92 -18.12 22.23
CA SER A 464 -24.85 -17.01 21.94
C SER A 464 -24.57 -15.88 22.94
N ASN A 465 -25.15 -14.72 22.71
CA ASN A 465 -24.93 -13.53 23.54
C ASN A 465 -23.45 -13.12 23.62
N PHE A 466 -22.83 -12.92 22.44
CA PHE A 466 -21.42 -12.63 22.31
C PHE A 466 -21.11 -11.15 22.60
N PRO A 467 -19.99 -10.81 23.27
CA PRO A 467 -19.45 -9.47 23.18
C PRO A 467 -19.15 -9.13 21.72
N LEU A 468 -19.35 -7.88 21.33
CA LEU A 468 -19.08 -7.41 19.95
C LEU A 468 -17.76 -6.64 19.88
N MET A 469 -16.91 -7.02 18.95
CA MET A 469 -15.73 -6.25 18.53
C MET A 469 -16.01 -5.58 17.18
N LEU A 470 -16.16 -4.27 17.18
CA LEU A 470 -16.18 -3.46 15.97
C LEU A 470 -14.75 -3.20 15.49
N LEU A 471 -14.43 -3.58 14.26
CA LEU A 471 -13.17 -3.23 13.60
C LEU A 471 -13.45 -2.18 12.51
N ILE A 472 -12.71 -1.07 12.54
CA ILE A 472 -12.86 0.07 11.63
C ILE A 472 -11.61 0.15 10.75
N HIS A 473 -11.79 0.08 9.42
CA HIS A 473 -10.67 0.15 8.47
C HIS A 473 -10.05 1.55 8.40
N GLY A 474 -8.83 1.62 7.89
CA GLY A 474 -8.13 2.86 7.56
C GLY A 474 -8.46 3.37 6.17
N GLY A 475 -7.95 4.52 5.86
CA GLY A 475 -8.14 5.19 4.57
C GLY A 475 -8.41 6.67 4.77
N PRO A 476 -9.67 7.17 4.62
CA PRO A 476 -11.00 6.53 4.70
C PRO A 476 -11.38 5.61 3.55
N HIS A 477 -10.76 5.79 2.39
CA HIS A 477 -11.08 5.10 1.14
C HIS A 477 -10.57 3.64 1.06
N GLY A 478 -10.20 3.01 2.20
CA GLY A 478 -10.03 1.57 2.28
C GLY A 478 -11.37 0.83 2.24
N ALA A 479 -11.33 -0.50 2.20
CA ALA A 479 -12.52 -1.33 2.35
C ALA A 479 -12.17 -2.66 3.02
N TYR A 480 -13.15 -3.25 3.70
CA TYR A 480 -13.14 -4.66 4.03
C TYR A 480 -13.79 -5.47 2.90
N GLY A 481 -13.48 -6.75 2.87
CA GLY A 481 -14.03 -7.72 1.93
C GLY A 481 -13.97 -9.14 2.50
N PRO A 482 -14.32 -10.16 1.72
CA PRO A 482 -14.23 -11.56 2.11
C PRO A 482 -12.78 -12.05 2.12
N SER A 483 -11.89 -11.29 2.77
CA SER A 483 -10.46 -11.57 2.93
C SER A 483 -10.16 -12.08 4.33
N PHE A 484 -9.09 -12.88 4.48
CA PHE A 484 -8.66 -13.33 5.79
C PHE A 484 -8.26 -12.12 6.67
N SER A 485 -8.79 -12.08 7.87
CA SER A 485 -8.41 -11.14 8.90
C SER A 485 -7.96 -11.88 10.14
N PHE A 486 -6.66 -11.85 10.44
CA PHE A 486 -6.12 -12.49 11.65
C PHE A 486 -6.76 -11.89 12.91
N LYS A 487 -6.99 -10.59 12.94
CA LYS A 487 -7.69 -9.91 14.05
C LYS A 487 -9.09 -10.48 14.28
N ALA A 488 -9.86 -10.62 13.20
CA ALA A 488 -11.21 -11.17 13.29
C ALA A 488 -11.21 -12.64 13.77
N GLN A 489 -10.31 -13.47 13.24
CA GLN A 489 -10.16 -14.86 13.67
C GLN A 489 -9.71 -14.98 15.12
N LEU A 490 -8.76 -14.17 15.53
CA LEU A 490 -8.24 -14.15 16.90
C LEU A 490 -9.36 -13.80 17.89
N PHE A 491 -10.09 -12.70 17.69
CA PHE A 491 -11.18 -12.29 18.55
C PHE A 491 -12.35 -13.29 18.52
N ALA A 492 -12.72 -13.82 17.35
CA ALA A 492 -13.79 -14.83 17.24
C ALA A 492 -13.46 -16.09 18.03
N SER A 493 -12.20 -16.55 18.01
CA SER A 493 -11.75 -17.70 18.79
C SER A 493 -11.70 -17.45 20.30
N GLN A 494 -11.65 -16.17 20.71
CA GLN A 494 -11.74 -15.73 22.11
C GLN A 494 -13.21 -15.47 22.56
N GLY A 495 -14.17 -15.76 21.68
CA GLY A 495 -15.59 -15.68 21.98
C GLY A 495 -16.23 -14.31 21.73
N TYR A 496 -15.63 -13.45 20.93
CA TYR A 496 -16.22 -12.20 20.45
C TYR A 496 -16.91 -12.45 19.09
N ALA A 497 -18.07 -11.87 18.87
CA ALA A 497 -18.52 -11.59 17.51
C ALA A 497 -17.70 -10.40 16.99
N VAL A 498 -17.30 -10.43 15.71
CA VAL A 498 -16.48 -9.36 15.13
C VAL A 498 -17.21 -8.77 13.94
N PHE A 499 -17.37 -7.44 13.91
CA PHE A 499 -18.06 -6.72 12.85
C PHE A 499 -17.11 -5.77 12.09
N LEU A 500 -17.12 -5.87 10.78
CA LEU A 500 -16.29 -5.11 9.84
C LEU A 500 -17.20 -4.37 8.84
N PRO A 501 -17.64 -3.13 9.10
CA PRO A 501 -18.45 -2.33 8.18
C PRO A 501 -17.61 -1.64 7.11
N ASN A 502 -18.23 -1.36 5.95
CA ASN A 502 -17.73 -0.41 4.96
C ASN A 502 -18.65 0.82 4.94
N PRO A 503 -18.43 1.80 5.82
CA PRO A 503 -19.23 3.03 5.86
C PRO A 503 -19.02 3.87 4.59
N ARG A 504 -19.85 4.89 4.37
CA ARG A 504 -19.57 5.95 3.39
C ARG A 504 -18.15 6.48 3.59
N GLY A 505 -17.49 6.83 2.48
CA GLY A 505 -16.05 7.06 2.42
C GLY A 505 -15.26 5.84 1.94
N SER A 506 -15.78 4.60 2.14
CA SER A 506 -15.12 3.42 1.61
C SER A 506 -15.13 3.43 0.08
N GLU A 507 -13.99 3.14 -0.53
CA GLU A 507 -13.87 2.94 -1.99
C GLU A 507 -14.67 1.68 -2.39
N THR A 508 -14.83 1.42 -3.67
CA THR A 508 -15.44 0.23 -4.24
C THR A 508 -16.96 0.29 -4.50
N TYR A 509 -17.65 1.28 -3.99
CA TYR A 509 -19.11 1.46 -4.15
C TYR A 509 -19.49 2.58 -5.12
N GLY A 510 -18.52 3.23 -5.75
CA GLY A 510 -18.68 4.35 -6.68
C GLY A 510 -18.27 5.69 -6.09
N GLN A 511 -18.08 6.68 -6.97
CA GLN A 511 -17.54 7.98 -6.64
C GLN A 511 -18.34 8.71 -5.56
N GLU A 512 -19.66 8.74 -5.71
CA GLU A 512 -20.55 9.45 -4.75
C GLU A 512 -20.45 8.85 -3.34
N PHE A 513 -20.33 7.53 -3.22
CA PHE A 513 -20.18 6.85 -1.93
C PHE A 513 -18.82 7.12 -1.29
N ALA A 514 -17.76 7.20 -2.10
CA ALA A 514 -16.41 7.45 -1.62
C ALA A 514 -16.22 8.91 -1.18
N SER A 515 -16.60 9.90 -2.00
CA SER A 515 -16.28 11.31 -1.75
C SER A 515 -17.31 12.07 -0.88
N CYS A 516 -18.46 11.46 -0.53
CA CYS A 516 -19.50 12.15 0.22
C CYS A 516 -19.13 12.55 1.66
N ILE A 517 -17.99 12.09 2.16
CA ILE A 517 -17.44 12.43 3.48
C ILE A 517 -16.31 13.48 3.43
N ASP A 518 -15.94 13.95 2.24
CA ASP A 518 -14.87 14.93 2.08
C ASP A 518 -15.21 16.22 2.82
N GLY A 519 -14.33 16.60 3.73
CA GLY A 519 -14.54 17.73 4.63
C GLY A 519 -15.65 17.55 5.67
N ASP A 520 -16.13 16.31 5.89
CA ASP A 520 -17.25 16.02 6.80
C ASP A 520 -17.06 14.72 7.60
N TRP A 521 -15.81 14.35 7.87
CA TRP A 521 -15.47 13.19 8.68
C TRP A 521 -16.18 13.18 10.04
N GLY A 522 -16.64 12.02 10.47
CA GLY A 522 -17.34 11.86 11.76
C GLY A 522 -18.84 12.21 11.70
N ASN A 523 -19.42 12.38 10.51
CA ASN A 523 -20.84 12.58 10.29
C ASN A 523 -21.49 11.35 9.64
N LEU A 524 -21.57 11.30 8.31
CA LEU A 524 -22.25 10.20 7.60
C LEU A 524 -21.58 8.85 7.84
N ASP A 525 -20.26 8.80 7.87
CA ASP A 525 -19.42 7.63 8.16
C ASP A 525 -19.65 7.09 9.59
N TYR A 526 -19.73 7.99 10.58
CA TYR A 526 -20.06 7.63 11.96
C TYR A 526 -21.46 7.06 12.09
N GLU A 527 -22.46 7.70 11.49
CA GLU A 527 -23.85 7.25 11.52
C GLU A 527 -24.02 5.87 10.85
N ASP A 528 -23.30 5.62 9.76
CA ASP A 528 -23.29 4.32 9.08
C ASP A 528 -22.72 3.23 10.00
N ILE A 529 -21.62 3.51 10.70
CA ILE A 529 -20.99 2.57 11.64
C ILE A 529 -21.94 2.26 12.80
N VAL A 530 -22.55 3.28 13.40
CA VAL A 530 -23.48 3.11 14.52
C VAL A 530 -24.74 2.35 14.10
N ALA A 531 -25.27 2.65 12.91
CA ALA A 531 -26.40 1.90 12.35
C ALA A 531 -26.05 0.42 12.14
N GLY A 532 -24.84 0.14 11.65
CA GLY A 532 -24.33 -1.22 11.48
C GLY A 532 -24.22 -1.98 12.80
N VAL A 533 -23.65 -1.36 13.82
CA VAL A 533 -23.58 -1.96 15.17
C VAL A 533 -24.96 -2.29 15.67
N LYS A 534 -25.92 -1.37 15.58
CA LYS A 534 -27.33 -1.61 15.97
C LYS A 534 -27.93 -2.78 15.17
N ALA A 535 -27.73 -2.82 13.85
CA ALA A 535 -28.23 -3.88 13.00
C ALA A 535 -27.69 -5.27 13.38
N VAL A 536 -26.41 -5.36 13.76
CA VAL A 536 -25.81 -6.61 14.23
C VAL A 536 -26.34 -7.00 15.62
N VAL A 537 -26.48 -6.04 16.52
CA VAL A 537 -27.08 -6.26 17.88
C VAL A 537 -28.52 -6.75 17.76
N ASP A 538 -29.33 -6.19 16.88
CA ASP A 538 -30.74 -6.53 16.70
C ASP A 538 -30.98 -7.92 16.10
N GLN A 539 -29.92 -8.60 15.59
CA GLN A 539 -29.98 -10.03 15.26
C GLN A 539 -30.14 -10.94 16.48
N GLY A 540 -30.02 -10.39 17.70
CA GLY A 540 -30.29 -11.09 18.96
C GLY A 540 -29.20 -12.08 19.41
N ARG A 541 -27.98 -11.97 18.85
CA ARG A 541 -26.83 -12.81 19.20
C ARG A 541 -25.76 -12.07 20.00
N ILE A 542 -25.89 -10.75 20.17
CA ILE A 542 -24.88 -9.87 20.78
C ILE A 542 -25.29 -9.45 22.20
N ASP A 543 -24.34 -9.44 23.10
CA ASP A 543 -24.44 -8.86 24.42
C ASP A 543 -24.29 -7.32 24.30
N ARG A 544 -25.40 -6.62 24.54
CA ARG A 544 -25.50 -5.17 24.37
C ARG A 544 -24.63 -4.39 25.38
N ASP A 545 -24.30 -5.00 26.49
CA ASP A 545 -23.50 -4.38 27.55
C ASP A 545 -21.99 -4.58 27.35
N ASN A 546 -21.60 -5.37 26.35
CA ASN A 546 -20.22 -5.70 26.02
C ASN A 546 -19.88 -5.40 24.56
N LEU A 547 -19.93 -4.10 24.18
CA LEU A 547 -19.53 -3.59 22.87
C LEU A 547 -18.15 -2.94 22.97
N PHE A 548 -17.27 -3.28 22.01
CA PHE A 548 -15.89 -2.81 21.93
C PHE A 548 -15.58 -2.34 20.52
N ALA A 549 -14.62 -1.40 20.38
CA ALA A 549 -14.22 -0.89 19.08
C ALA A 549 -12.71 -0.74 18.97
N HIS A 550 -12.18 -1.02 17.77
CA HIS A 550 -10.79 -0.79 17.41
C HIS A 550 -10.69 -0.29 15.98
N GLY A 551 -9.81 0.69 15.74
CA GLY A 551 -9.44 1.17 14.42
C GLY A 551 -8.01 1.68 14.36
N TRP A 552 -7.44 1.73 13.17
CA TRP A 552 -6.09 2.20 12.88
C TRP A 552 -6.13 3.28 11.81
N SER A 553 -5.30 4.34 11.89
CA SER A 553 -5.25 5.43 10.91
C SER A 553 -6.57 6.23 10.91
N TYR A 554 -7.26 6.38 9.79
CA TYR A 554 -8.62 6.90 9.78
C TYR A 554 -9.55 6.10 10.73
N GLY A 555 -9.43 4.77 10.80
CA GLY A 555 -10.12 3.98 11.82
C GLY A 555 -9.74 4.39 13.24
N GLY A 556 -8.51 4.85 13.48
CA GLY A 556 -8.04 5.44 14.74
C GLY A 556 -8.64 6.82 15.01
N TYR A 557 -8.85 7.64 14.00
CA TYR A 557 -9.66 8.85 14.06
C TYR A 557 -11.07 8.51 14.54
N MET A 558 -11.76 7.59 13.87
CA MET A 558 -13.12 7.18 14.20
C MET A 558 -13.20 6.55 15.61
N ALA A 559 -12.18 5.80 16.03
CA ALA A 559 -12.08 5.24 17.37
C ALA A 559 -11.90 6.33 18.46
N CYS A 560 -11.31 7.49 18.13
CA CYS A 560 -11.28 8.68 18.99
C CYS A 560 -12.59 9.48 18.89
N TRP A 561 -13.25 9.49 17.74
CA TRP A 561 -14.50 10.23 17.51
C TRP A 561 -15.69 9.60 18.21
N ILE A 562 -15.89 8.30 18.08
CA ILE A 562 -17.01 7.54 18.63
C ILE A 562 -17.26 7.87 20.13
N PRO A 563 -16.27 7.82 21.04
CA PRO A 563 -16.53 8.06 22.47
C PRO A 563 -16.85 9.52 22.80
N THR A 564 -16.66 10.44 21.86
CA THR A 564 -17.12 11.82 22.00
C THR A 564 -18.61 12.00 21.65
N GLN A 565 -19.22 11.01 20.95
CA GLN A 565 -20.58 11.06 20.44
C GLN A 565 -21.54 10.11 21.16
N THR A 566 -21.04 8.99 21.71
CA THR A 566 -21.84 7.94 22.35
C THR A 566 -21.10 7.21 23.45
N GLU A 567 -21.82 6.74 24.45
CA GLU A 567 -21.32 5.90 25.55
C GLU A 567 -21.62 4.40 25.34
N MET A 568 -21.99 4.00 24.10
CA MET A 568 -22.41 2.61 23.85
C MET A 568 -21.29 1.57 23.96
N PHE A 569 -20.02 1.99 23.86
CA PHE A 569 -18.86 1.10 23.91
C PHE A 569 -18.25 1.05 25.31
N LYS A 570 -17.97 -0.15 25.79
CA LYS A 570 -17.40 -0.40 27.12
C LYS A 570 -15.90 -0.08 27.19
N ALA A 571 -15.16 -0.28 26.13
CA ALA A 571 -13.79 0.18 25.96
C ALA A 571 -13.44 0.28 24.46
N ILE A 572 -12.48 1.16 24.12
CA ILE A 572 -12.05 1.41 22.75
C ILE A 572 -10.51 1.37 22.68
N CYS A 573 -9.98 0.96 21.52
CA CYS A 573 -8.57 1.09 21.19
C CYS A 573 -8.39 1.86 19.88
N ALA A 574 -7.71 3.00 19.92
CA ALA A 574 -7.36 3.82 18.75
C ALA A 574 -5.86 3.67 18.44
N GLY A 575 -5.56 3.17 17.25
CA GLY A 575 -4.19 3.02 16.77
C GLY A 575 -3.85 4.06 15.71
N ALA A 576 -2.62 4.60 15.72
CA ALA A 576 -2.15 5.64 14.80
C ALA A 576 -3.23 6.72 14.58
N SER A 577 -3.80 7.22 15.68
CA SER A 577 -5.00 8.05 15.69
C SER A 577 -4.78 9.43 15.09
N VAL A 578 -5.85 10.04 14.58
CA VAL A 578 -5.94 11.47 14.29
C VAL A 578 -6.99 12.07 15.24
N SER A 579 -6.59 13.02 16.09
CA SER A 579 -7.47 13.61 17.09
C SER A 579 -7.70 15.10 16.87
N ASN A 580 -6.85 15.75 16.11
CA ASN A 580 -6.88 17.18 15.86
C ASN A 580 -6.49 17.48 14.42
N LEU A 581 -7.48 17.77 13.57
CA LEU A 581 -7.28 18.01 12.14
C LEU A 581 -6.45 19.28 11.87
N LEU A 582 -6.48 20.26 12.79
CA LEU A 582 -5.67 21.48 12.68
C LEU A 582 -4.17 21.19 12.76
N SER A 583 -3.74 20.44 13.80
CA SER A 583 -2.33 20.07 13.96
C SER A 583 -1.93 18.92 13.03
N GLY A 584 -2.87 18.03 12.69
CA GLY A 584 -2.69 16.92 11.74
C GLY A 584 -2.22 17.43 10.38
N TYR A 585 -2.93 18.39 9.81
CA TYR A 585 -2.63 19.00 8.50
C TYR A 585 -1.16 19.39 8.35
N GLY A 586 -0.61 20.16 9.28
CA GLY A 586 0.77 20.69 9.17
C GLY A 586 1.86 19.73 9.62
N THR A 587 1.50 18.56 10.13
CA THR A 587 2.44 17.56 10.69
C THR A 587 2.33 16.18 10.06
N SER A 588 1.46 15.99 9.06
CA SER A 588 1.36 14.79 8.22
C SER A 588 2.33 14.86 7.03
N ASP A 589 2.66 13.72 6.44
CA ASP A 589 3.44 13.61 5.21
C ASP A 589 2.56 13.62 3.94
N ILE A 590 1.22 13.64 4.11
CA ILE A 590 0.23 13.68 3.04
C ILE A 590 -0.66 14.93 3.11
N THR A 591 -0.09 16.04 3.49
CA THR A 591 -0.79 17.33 3.71
C THR A 591 -1.72 17.71 2.56
N LEU A 592 -1.37 17.44 1.29
CA LEU A 592 -2.26 17.71 0.15
C LEU A 592 -3.53 16.85 0.16
N SER A 593 -3.41 15.56 0.53
CA SER A 593 -4.59 14.71 0.72
C SER A 593 -5.42 15.18 1.91
N ASP A 594 -4.76 15.54 3.01
CA ASP A 594 -5.43 16.05 4.20
C ASP A 594 -6.22 17.35 3.90
N GLU A 595 -5.72 18.20 3.02
CA GLU A 595 -6.43 19.42 2.61
C GLU A 595 -7.78 19.12 1.95
N TRP A 596 -7.82 18.12 1.08
CA TRP A 596 -9.06 17.66 0.45
C TRP A 596 -9.97 16.95 1.45
N GLU A 597 -9.42 15.98 2.16
CA GLU A 597 -10.14 15.15 3.14
C GLU A 597 -10.75 15.97 4.27
N TYR A 598 -10.05 17.01 4.75
CA TYR A 598 -10.52 17.87 5.84
C TYR A 598 -11.38 19.04 5.33
N GLY A 599 -11.40 19.25 4.02
CA GLY A 599 -12.18 20.30 3.37
C GLY A 599 -11.62 21.69 3.56
N GLY A 600 -10.29 21.83 3.45
CA GLY A 600 -9.53 23.07 3.40
C GLY A 600 -8.40 23.16 4.41
N THR A 601 -7.73 24.30 4.39
CA THR A 601 -6.56 24.58 5.21
C THR A 601 -6.91 25.11 6.61
N PRO A 602 -6.02 24.96 7.61
CA PRO A 602 -6.24 25.50 8.96
C PRO A 602 -6.40 27.03 9.04
N TRP A 603 -5.85 27.78 8.10
CA TRP A 603 -5.95 29.25 8.10
C TRP A 603 -7.21 29.75 7.37
N GLU A 604 -7.84 28.94 6.51
CA GLU A 604 -9.10 29.25 5.82
C GLU A 604 -10.31 28.79 6.61
N ASN A 605 -10.25 27.57 7.17
CA ASN A 605 -11.40 26.91 7.78
C ASN A 605 -11.11 26.33 9.20
N PRO A 606 -10.51 27.10 10.13
CA PRO A 606 -10.09 26.55 11.44
C PRO A 606 -11.25 26.00 12.25
N ASP A 607 -12.41 26.66 12.23
CA ASP A 607 -13.61 26.24 12.98
C ASP A 607 -14.19 24.94 12.43
N LYS A 608 -14.16 24.76 11.10
CA LYS A 608 -14.60 23.51 10.46
C LYS A 608 -13.70 22.35 10.87
N LEU A 609 -12.37 22.52 10.78
CA LEU A 609 -11.43 21.49 11.16
C LEU A 609 -11.58 21.11 12.64
N MET A 610 -11.75 22.09 13.53
CA MET A 610 -11.98 21.81 14.96
C MET A 610 -13.32 21.12 15.22
N LYS A 611 -14.37 21.46 14.47
CA LYS A 611 -15.69 20.81 14.56
C LYS A 611 -15.61 19.31 14.27
N HIS A 612 -14.73 18.89 13.35
CA HIS A 612 -14.51 17.49 12.97
C HIS A 612 -13.33 16.85 13.70
N SER A 613 -12.74 17.54 14.69
CA SER A 613 -11.64 17.02 15.51
C SER A 613 -12.16 16.38 16.80
N PRO A 614 -11.85 15.09 17.08
CA PRO A 614 -12.19 14.46 18.38
C PRO A 614 -11.75 15.29 19.60
N LEU A 615 -10.60 15.97 19.51
CA LEU A 615 -10.06 16.80 20.58
C LEU A 615 -11.02 17.93 20.98
N GLY A 616 -11.81 18.47 20.05
CA GLY A 616 -12.81 19.51 20.31
C GLY A 616 -13.95 19.08 21.25
N TYR A 617 -14.09 17.78 21.50
CA TYR A 617 -15.15 17.17 22.33
C TYR A 617 -14.61 16.20 23.37
N VAL A 618 -13.33 16.30 23.68
CA VAL A 618 -12.65 15.36 24.58
C VAL A 618 -13.23 15.34 26.00
N ASP A 619 -13.87 16.42 26.43
CA ASP A 619 -14.57 16.56 27.70
C ASP A 619 -15.83 15.67 27.83
N LYS A 620 -16.36 15.18 26.69
CA LYS A 620 -17.49 14.24 26.65
C LYS A 620 -17.08 12.78 26.78
N VAL A 621 -15.80 12.47 26.61
CA VAL A 621 -15.30 11.09 26.63
C VAL A 621 -15.35 10.53 28.04
N LYS A 622 -16.05 9.39 28.19
CA LYS A 622 -16.10 8.61 29.44
C LYS A 622 -15.59 7.19 29.28
N THR A 623 -15.65 6.68 28.02
CA THR A 623 -15.23 5.34 27.68
C THR A 623 -13.71 5.18 27.86
N PRO A 624 -13.24 4.15 28.58
CA PRO A 624 -11.82 3.82 28.69
C PRO A 624 -11.15 3.66 27.32
N LEU A 625 -9.99 4.30 27.14
CA LEU A 625 -9.31 4.38 25.84
C LEU A 625 -7.87 3.88 25.91
N LEU A 626 -7.50 3.00 24.97
CA LEU A 626 -6.12 2.60 24.70
C LEU A 626 -5.66 3.28 23.41
N LEU A 627 -4.56 4.03 23.48
CA LEU A 627 -3.90 4.62 22.32
C LEU A 627 -2.65 3.81 21.98
N MET A 628 -2.44 3.47 20.70
CA MET A 628 -1.27 2.72 20.23
C MET A 628 -0.65 3.44 19.02
N HIS A 629 0.68 3.73 19.06
CA HIS A 629 1.29 4.57 18.05
C HIS A 629 2.76 4.23 17.77
N GLY A 630 3.18 4.23 16.49
CA GLY A 630 4.58 4.19 16.10
C GLY A 630 5.28 5.53 16.38
N GLU A 631 6.51 5.51 16.90
CA GLU A 631 7.21 6.76 17.25
C GLU A 631 7.66 7.56 16.03
N ASN A 632 7.92 6.89 14.91
CA ASN A 632 8.32 7.50 13.65
C ASN A 632 7.16 7.64 12.66
N ASP A 633 5.91 7.50 13.10
CA ASP A 633 4.74 7.69 12.24
C ASP A 633 4.70 9.12 11.70
N MET A 634 4.85 9.26 10.38
CA MET A 634 4.81 10.53 9.69
C MET A 634 3.46 10.79 8.99
N ARG A 635 2.66 9.74 8.82
CA ARG A 635 1.34 9.76 8.21
C ARG A 635 0.30 10.34 9.16
N CYS A 636 0.17 9.70 10.34
CA CYS A 636 -0.58 10.21 11.47
C CYS A 636 0.43 10.50 12.58
N PRO A 637 0.97 11.71 12.70
CA PRO A 637 2.07 11.95 13.63
C PRO A 637 1.71 11.63 15.07
N PRO A 638 2.63 11.07 15.89
CA PRO A 638 2.33 10.59 17.23
C PRO A 638 1.84 11.69 18.19
N GLY A 639 2.10 12.96 17.88
CA GLY A 639 1.51 14.13 18.55
C GLY A 639 -0.03 14.07 18.59
N GLN A 640 -0.67 13.46 17.61
CA GLN A 640 -2.12 13.28 17.56
C GLN A 640 -2.63 12.43 18.74
N SER A 641 -1.97 11.31 19.03
CA SER A 641 -2.28 10.52 20.23
C SER A 641 -1.88 11.23 21.51
N GLU A 642 -0.79 11.97 21.53
CA GLU A 642 -0.30 12.69 22.71
C GLU A 642 -1.26 13.81 23.13
N GLU A 643 -1.76 14.63 22.20
CA GLU A 643 -2.75 15.67 22.49
C GLU A 643 -3.99 15.08 23.16
N PHE A 644 -4.54 14.00 22.60
CA PHE A 644 -5.73 13.34 23.12
C PHE A 644 -5.48 12.67 24.48
N PHE A 645 -4.34 12.00 24.62
CA PHE A 645 -3.92 11.37 25.89
C PHE A 645 -3.80 12.39 27.04
N ILE A 646 -3.10 13.50 26.81
CA ILE A 646 -2.90 14.54 27.82
C ILE A 646 -4.23 15.17 28.22
N ALA A 647 -5.10 15.45 27.23
CA ALA A 647 -6.43 16.03 27.52
C ALA A 647 -7.27 15.09 28.40
N LEU A 648 -7.35 13.80 28.03
CA LEU A 648 -8.10 12.79 28.81
C LEU A 648 -7.51 12.62 30.21
N LYS A 649 -6.17 12.54 30.36
CA LYS A 649 -5.52 12.47 31.67
C LYS A 649 -5.83 13.69 32.54
N ARG A 650 -5.83 14.89 31.96
CA ARG A 650 -6.15 16.13 32.65
C ARG A 650 -7.60 16.18 33.13
N LEU A 651 -8.50 15.54 32.39
CA LEU A 651 -9.92 15.39 32.71
C LEU A 651 -10.19 14.24 33.73
N GLY A 652 -9.16 13.47 34.09
CA GLY A 652 -9.29 12.34 35.03
C GLY A 652 -9.88 11.08 34.37
N GLN A 653 -9.90 11.01 33.03
CA GLN A 653 -10.45 9.86 32.32
C GLN A 653 -9.45 8.69 32.27
N GLU A 654 -9.98 7.48 32.15
CA GLU A 654 -9.18 6.26 32.05
C GLU A 654 -8.61 6.13 30.63
N VAL A 655 -7.31 6.36 30.52
CA VAL A 655 -6.58 6.24 29.23
C VAL A 655 -5.17 5.72 29.45
N ALA A 656 -4.71 4.84 28.55
CA ALA A 656 -3.33 4.39 28.45
C ALA A 656 -2.81 4.66 27.02
N MET A 657 -1.47 4.86 26.88
CA MET A 657 -0.83 5.06 25.60
C MET A 657 0.39 4.13 25.48
N ILE A 658 0.47 3.38 24.38
CA ILE A 658 1.58 2.50 24.02
C ILE A 658 2.31 3.13 22.84
N ARG A 659 3.63 3.26 22.98
CA ARG A 659 4.52 3.79 21.94
C ARG A 659 5.43 2.67 21.45
N TYR A 660 5.54 2.54 20.12
CA TYR A 660 6.41 1.55 19.49
C TYR A 660 7.64 2.23 18.91
N PRO A 661 8.82 2.07 19.53
CA PRO A 661 10.07 2.66 19.03
C PRO A 661 10.41 2.20 17.62
N ASP A 662 10.96 3.11 16.81
CA ASP A 662 11.39 2.87 15.42
C ASP A 662 10.29 2.44 14.43
N GLU A 663 9.03 2.38 14.86
CA GLU A 663 7.91 2.06 13.98
C GLU A 663 7.33 3.31 13.34
N PHE A 664 7.01 3.16 12.06
CA PHE A 664 6.29 4.14 11.25
C PHE A 664 4.76 3.94 11.38
N HIS A 665 3.99 4.35 10.39
CA HIS A 665 2.53 4.22 10.38
C HIS A 665 2.04 2.76 10.51
N GLY A 666 2.79 1.82 9.97
CA GLY A 666 2.54 0.38 10.11
C GLY A 666 3.60 -0.29 10.97
N LEU A 667 3.18 -1.15 11.90
CA LEU A 667 4.11 -1.94 12.70
C LEU A 667 4.78 -3.00 11.86
N ARG A 668 6.11 -2.93 11.71
CA ARG A 668 6.90 -3.81 10.85
C ARG A 668 7.64 -4.90 11.60
N ARG A 669 8.12 -4.60 12.83
CA ARG A 669 8.88 -5.55 13.64
C ARG A 669 7.96 -6.65 14.16
N PRO A 670 8.28 -7.93 13.96
CA PRO A 670 7.46 -9.06 14.39
C PRO A 670 7.10 -9.03 15.89
N ARG A 671 8.06 -8.67 16.76
CA ARG A 671 7.81 -8.56 18.22
C ARG A 671 6.87 -7.40 18.58
N HIS A 672 6.90 -6.29 17.83
CA HIS A 672 5.97 -5.19 18.05
C HIS A 672 4.55 -5.58 17.60
N ARG A 673 4.43 -6.34 16.50
CA ARG A 673 3.14 -6.89 16.09
C ARG A 673 2.59 -7.90 17.08
N GLU A 674 3.43 -8.74 17.65
CA GLU A 674 3.08 -9.66 18.73
C GLU A 674 2.56 -8.90 19.95
N ASP A 675 3.32 -7.92 20.47
CA ASP A 675 2.96 -7.08 21.62
C ASP A 675 1.63 -6.33 21.36
N PHE A 676 1.46 -5.81 20.13
CA PHE A 676 0.21 -5.15 19.75
C PHE A 676 -1.02 -6.05 19.93
N TYR A 677 -1.00 -7.28 19.40
CA TYR A 677 -2.12 -8.20 19.54
C TYR A 677 -2.33 -8.67 20.98
N GLN A 678 -1.25 -8.90 21.72
CA GLN A 678 -1.33 -9.28 23.13
C GLN A 678 -1.98 -8.19 23.98
N ARG A 679 -1.57 -6.93 23.82
CA ARG A 679 -2.15 -5.79 24.54
C ARG A 679 -3.59 -5.51 24.12
N LEU A 680 -3.88 -5.62 22.84
CA LEU A 680 -5.23 -5.43 22.32
C LEU A 680 -6.21 -6.43 22.96
N LEU A 681 -5.84 -7.71 22.99
CA LEU A 681 -6.63 -8.76 23.68
C LEU A 681 -6.74 -8.52 25.17
N ALA A 682 -5.63 -8.18 25.84
CA ALA A 682 -5.60 -7.95 27.28
C ALA A 682 -6.51 -6.78 27.69
N TRP A 683 -6.49 -5.68 26.90
CA TRP A 683 -7.33 -4.51 27.12
C TRP A 683 -8.81 -4.86 27.09
N PHE A 684 -9.28 -5.50 26.02
CA PHE A 684 -10.70 -5.81 25.86
C PHE A 684 -11.18 -6.91 26.82
N ASN A 685 -10.35 -7.93 27.09
CA ASN A 685 -10.69 -8.96 28.08
C ASN A 685 -10.81 -8.38 29.50
N HIS A 686 -9.97 -7.41 29.86
CA HIS A 686 -10.08 -6.73 31.16
C HIS A 686 -11.47 -6.10 31.35
N TYR A 687 -11.94 -5.31 30.38
CA TYR A 687 -13.25 -4.67 30.49
C TYR A 687 -14.43 -5.65 30.29
N ARG A 688 -14.25 -6.71 29.50
CA ARG A 688 -15.26 -7.77 29.36
C ARG A 688 -15.55 -8.44 30.70
N GLU A 689 -14.54 -8.68 31.52
CA GLU A 689 -14.64 -9.39 32.78
C GLU A 689 -15.09 -8.46 33.93
N MET A 690 -14.98 -7.16 33.81
CA MET A 690 -15.46 -6.19 34.77
C MET A 690 -16.99 -6.25 34.81
N LYS A 691 -17.54 -6.68 35.98
CA LYS A 691 -18.97 -6.53 36.29
C LYS A 691 -19.17 -5.12 36.89
N GLU A 692 -20.20 -4.42 36.43
CA GLU A 692 -20.63 -3.15 37.02
C GLU A 692 -20.93 -3.27 38.53
#